data_8cbdc307b2bed86030b68122f2ef8565
#
_entry.id   8cbdc307b2bed86030b68122f2ef8565
#
_cell.length_a   1.000
_cell.length_b   1.000
_cell.length_c   1.000
_cell.angle_alpha   90.00
_cell.angle_beta   90.00
_cell.angle_gamma   90.00
#
_symmetry.space_group_name_H-M   'P 1'
#
loop_
_entity.id
_entity.type
_entity.pdbx_description
1 polymer ?
#
loop_
_entity_poly.entity_id
_entity_poly.type
_entity_poly.pdbx_seq_one_letter_code
_entity_poly.pdbx_strand_id
1 'polypeptide(L)'
;MKRANSLEIDNKKIFLQYSVLFCIFTAGIFCALIIFQRSFMQFRDAYTQGVFRLLELRNQAASIAKGEGFSFWSWYEGTGMDEPLDNFIELGFFAGALFPQKYVELGLTVAALFRMYLGGIAFILMGKEAGLSRRQNLIGSLLYVFSACFIGMAVRQSEMLLNAYLFPLLVWTAERVYKNKSPLPFILVVAYYTAVAIYNAYMSAIVIVIYILLRYWHYNDSFDGKEYASTIGRFVLYGVIGIMLSAFTSVFSIATIQRASADNSLDPFGILFDKHQYAVFGKMILGSATTYDYDDIGIPIAILMLLPVAVSKCSRKKTNVIMFIMLFAMMMFPFFNSMFNGFSYVSFRWSYMLLLFAVWSGVEQFDITALSEKRNIALAFIGLFAAGAWAVGPYLLGETSIGLSGKFFWMVQIIAGLSLLLLFNHIRKAGEISKRATLIVLIISFVSLSLGWSAGFYGNRNNFAEVGTVHKQLEKSTLRVSDQIQDEGFYRVDSVDGINRHAELRFPANENIWWKSNNLFIYNSRIPETLTGFNVELGNSYGYARRVYMLSNENRMGLDYLYGVRYYLGNDTKKKGYKDSDYYVGYGFEPVKDIDGVKIYKNKYDVGLGFVYDKAITEGDFEKLDSLYKEQALMQAAVVPEDEMGDTGNTVITDADKLEYDVKDLPYEIANQDGLTVEEGKIEAKKEDASMTILAKDIPDCQLMVSFDNLLRNARGNENGGSYEIYASDGKVKREVEVLKSRQGVDDLVNHDLNMGHHKGNAEIKIVFERKGNYTFDGIHLYAMSTSLYDKYAGEGADRRFKVNEYDERSVKGTVDSEEGGILFLSIPVHAGWDVYLDGEKVETIDDLNLTFTGAYVPAGKHDVVLKYNNRYVKLGCLISMIALLSAAVVLIKERSSNKRADN
;
A
#
# COMPACT_ATOMS: atom_id res chain seq x y z
N MET A 1 47.51 21.46 5.20
CA MET A 1 47.32 21.09 3.79
C MET A 1 47.62 19.61 3.48
N LYS A 2 48.84 19.07 3.75
CA LYS A 2 49.16 17.64 3.46
C LYS A 2 48.24 16.65 4.15
N ARG A 3 47.80 16.90 5.40
CA ARG A 3 46.87 16.01 6.15
C ARG A 3 45.42 16.09 5.61
N ALA A 4 44.97 17.25 5.15
CA ALA A 4 43.69 17.44 4.50
C ALA A 4 43.62 16.73 3.13
N ASN A 5 44.64 16.88 2.30
CA ASN A 5 44.75 16.20 1.01
C ASN A 5 44.85 14.67 1.14
N SER A 6 45.55 14.16 2.19
CA SER A 6 45.63 12.71 2.43
C SER A 6 44.29 12.10 2.86
N LEU A 7 43.50 12.85 3.65
CA LEU A 7 42.16 12.44 4.07
C LEU A 7 41.16 12.49 2.91
N GLU A 8 41.28 13.45 2.00
CA GLU A 8 40.43 13.56 0.80
C GLU A 8 40.70 12.44 -0.22
N ILE A 9 41.99 12.13 -0.45
CA ILE A 9 42.41 11.00 -1.31
C ILE A 9 41.95 9.66 -0.73
N ASP A 10 41.98 9.48 0.59
CA ASP A 10 41.54 8.25 1.25
C ASP A 10 40.03 8.11 1.22
N ASN A 11 39.28 9.23 1.24
CA ASN A 11 37.83 9.26 1.06
C ASN A 11 37.41 8.82 -0.32
N LYS A 12 37.95 9.38 -1.39
CA LYS A 12 37.66 8.98 -2.76
C LYS A 12 37.90 7.48 -2.99
N LYS A 13 38.93 6.94 -2.36
CA LYS A 13 39.32 5.54 -2.50
C LYS A 13 38.35 4.55 -1.85
N ILE A 14 37.66 4.89 -0.73
CA ILE A 14 36.69 3.99 -0.11
C ILE A 14 35.41 3.93 -0.93
N PHE A 15 34.93 5.06 -1.45
CA PHE A 15 33.75 5.10 -2.31
C PHE A 15 33.95 4.33 -3.61
N LEU A 16 35.14 4.48 -4.25
CA LEU A 16 35.47 3.70 -5.44
C LEU A 16 35.50 2.19 -5.14
N GLN A 17 36.12 1.78 -4.02
CA GLN A 17 36.15 0.37 -3.63
C GLN A 17 34.75 -0.18 -3.35
N TYR A 18 33.92 0.60 -2.65
CA TYR A 18 32.52 0.26 -2.41
C TYR A 18 31.77 0.07 -3.73
N SER A 19 31.88 1.03 -4.67
CA SER A 19 31.18 0.98 -5.95
C SER A 19 31.55 -0.28 -6.74
N VAL A 20 32.84 -0.60 -6.84
CA VAL A 20 33.29 -1.82 -7.54
C VAL A 20 32.77 -3.08 -6.86
N LEU A 21 32.88 -3.17 -5.53
CA LEU A 21 32.38 -4.34 -4.80
C LEU A 21 30.86 -4.43 -4.82
N PHE A 22 30.14 -3.30 -4.77
CA PHE A 22 28.69 -3.26 -4.92
C PHE A 22 28.24 -3.88 -6.26
N CYS A 23 28.90 -3.52 -7.38
CA CYS A 23 28.61 -4.11 -8.69
C CYS A 23 28.88 -5.62 -8.70
N ILE A 24 30.01 -6.07 -8.10
CA ILE A 24 30.35 -7.49 -8.02
C ILE A 24 29.31 -8.26 -7.18
N PHE A 25 28.93 -7.74 -6.02
CA PHE A 25 27.91 -8.35 -5.15
C PHE A 25 26.55 -8.39 -5.85
N THR A 26 26.14 -7.31 -6.49
CA THR A 26 24.89 -7.25 -7.27
C THR A 26 24.88 -8.32 -8.35
N ALA A 27 25.94 -8.41 -9.17
CA ALA A 27 26.03 -9.40 -10.23
C ALA A 27 26.00 -10.85 -9.70
N GLY A 28 26.69 -11.13 -8.57
CA GLY A 28 26.70 -12.45 -7.95
C GLY A 28 25.39 -12.84 -7.28
N ILE A 29 24.81 -11.96 -6.47
CA ILE A 29 23.58 -12.24 -5.71
C ILE A 29 22.38 -12.39 -6.64
N PHE A 30 22.26 -11.53 -7.65
CA PHE A 30 21.14 -11.54 -8.59
C PHE A 30 21.45 -12.31 -9.88
N CYS A 31 22.55 -13.11 -9.93
CA CYS A 31 22.97 -13.80 -11.16
C CYS A 31 21.87 -14.70 -11.73
N ALA A 32 21.06 -15.36 -10.91
CA ALA A 32 19.95 -16.18 -11.38
C ALA A 32 18.91 -15.35 -12.16
N LEU A 33 18.54 -14.17 -11.67
CA LEU A 33 17.61 -13.27 -12.38
C LEU A 33 18.25 -12.79 -13.71
N ILE A 34 19.53 -12.45 -13.68
CA ILE A 34 20.26 -12.00 -14.90
C ILE A 34 20.30 -13.11 -15.93
N ILE A 35 20.68 -14.34 -15.55
CA ILE A 35 20.78 -15.49 -16.46
C ILE A 35 19.43 -15.83 -17.09
N PHE A 36 18.34 -15.73 -16.31
CA PHE A 36 16.99 -16.01 -16.78
C PHE A 36 16.26 -14.77 -17.34
N GLN A 37 16.98 -13.67 -17.57
CA GLN A 37 16.46 -12.42 -18.13
C GLN A 37 15.23 -11.88 -17.37
N ARG A 38 15.22 -12.06 -16.04
CA ARG A 38 14.18 -11.58 -15.14
C ARG A 38 14.55 -10.20 -14.58
N SER A 39 13.56 -9.33 -14.49
CA SER A 39 13.69 -8.05 -13.76
C SER A 39 13.55 -8.28 -12.24
N PHE A 40 13.78 -7.23 -11.44
CA PHE A 40 13.53 -7.27 -10.01
C PHE A 40 12.03 -7.17 -9.66
N MET A 41 11.19 -7.07 -10.67
CA MET A 41 9.75 -6.94 -10.46
C MET A 41 9.12 -8.31 -10.21
N GLN A 42 8.66 -8.51 -8.99
CA GLN A 42 7.77 -9.61 -8.63
C GLN A 42 6.33 -9.25 -9.04
N PHE A 43 5.56 -10.24 -9.52
CA PHE A 43 4.14 -10.08 -9.84
C PHE A 43 3.28 -9.96 -8.56
N ARG A 44 3.48 -8.91 -7.79
CA ARG A 44 2.75 -8.49 -6.58
C ARG A 44 2.80 -6.98 -6.48
N ASP A 45 3.09 -6.44 -5.30
CA ASP A 45 3.14 -4.99 -5.05
C ASP A 45 4.07 -4.24 -6.01
N ALA A 46 5.19 -4.86 -6.46
CA ALA A 46 6.06 -4.27 -7.47
C ALA A 46 5.33 -4.04 -8.80
N TYR A 47 4.44 -4.96 -9.21
CA TYR A 47 3.60 -4.78 -10.39
C TYR A 47 2.42 -3.87 -10.10
N THR A 48 1.60 -4.21 -9.10
CA THR A 48 0.33 -3.54 -8.84
C THR A 48 0.46 -2.09 -8.40
N GLN A 49 1.59 -1.72 -7.80
CA GLN A 49 1.88 -0.37 -7.31
C GLN A 49 3.11 0.24 -7.99
N GLY A 50 4.26 -0.41 -7.91
CA GLY A 50 5.54 0.16 -8.35
C GLY A 50 5.57 0.54 -9.82
N VAL A 51 5.02 -0.30 -10.71
CA VAL A 51 4.89 0.01 -12.15
C VAL A 51 4.07 1.26 -12.37
N PHE A 52 2.88 1.32 -11.78
CA PHE A 52 1.92 2.39 -12.06
C PHE A 52 2.35 3.72 -11.43
N ARG A 53 2.97 3.71 -10.25
CA ARG A 53 3.61 4.91 -9.67
C ARG A 53 4.73 5.46 -10.55
N LEU A 54 5.55 4.59 -11.14
CA LEU A 54 6.60 5.03 -12.05
C LEU A 54 6.03 5.62 -13.34
N LEU A 55 4.94 5.04 -13.85
CA LEU A 55 4.22 5.57 -15.01
C LEU A 55 3.56 6.91 -14.70
N GLU A 56 2.92 7.04 -13.56
CA GLU A 56 2.29 8.30 -13.14
C GLU A 56 3.33 9.40 -12.96
N LEU A 57 4.49 9.13 -12.37
CA LEU A 57 5.61 10.08 -12.35
C LEU A 57 5.97 10.59 -13.74
N ARG A 58 5.97 9.72 -14.76
CA ARG A 58 6.24 10.11 -16.14
C ARG A 58 5.14 10.99 -16.73
N ASN A 59 3.86 10.65 -16.43
CA ASN A 59 2.71 11.46 -16.85
C ASN A 59 2.79 12.86 -16.25
N GLN A 60 3.04 12.97 -14.96
CA GLN A 60 3.21 14.25 -14.26
C GLN A 60 4.41 15.04 -14.80
N ALA A 61 5.54 14.37 -15.05
CA ALA A 61 6.71 15.03 -15.65
C ALA A 61 6.41 15.57 -17.07
N ALA A 62 5.63 14.83 -17.85
CA ALA A 62 5.21 15.28 -19.19
C ALA A 62 4.25 16.47 -19.11
N SER A 63 3.30 16.48 -18.16
CA SER A 63 2.39 17.60 -17.90
C SER A 63 3.15 18.86 -17.49
N ILE A 64 4.11 18.72 -16.57
CA ILE A 64 4.99 19.84 -16.16
C ILE A 64 5.80 20.38 -17.36
N ALA A 65 6.34 19.49 -18.20
CA ALA A 65 7.13 19.88 -19.37
C ALA A 65 6.30 20.63 -20.43
N LYS A 66 4.99 20.37 -20.51
CA LYS A 66 4.04 21.11 -21.37
C LYS A 66 3.59 22.44 -20.76
N GLY A 67 3.99 22.75 -19.52
CA GLY A 67 3.57 23.96 -18.81
C GLY A 67 2.21 23.84 -18.10
N GLU A 68 1.64 22.64 -18.07
CA GLU A 68 0.37 22.36 -17.39
C GLU A 68 0.54 22.29 -15.85
N GLY A 69 1.77 22.05 -15.36
CA GLY A 69 2.09 21.91 -13.94
C GLY A 69 1.78 20.53 -13.39
N PHE A 70 1.90 20.35 -12.05
CA PHE A 70 1.58 19.11 -11.36
C PHE A 70 0.06 19.01 -11.11
N SER A 71 -0.53 17.83 -11.35
CA SER A 71 -1.91 17.54 -10.95
C SER A 71 -1.97 16.86 -9.59
N PHE A 72 -2.80 17.37 -8.70
CA PHE A 72 -3.07 16.80 -7.37
C PHE A 72 -4.31 15.91 -7.35
N TRP A 73 -4.89 15.63 -8.53
CA TRP A 73 -6.07 14.80 -8.72
C TRP A 73 -5.87 13.84 -9.89
N SER A 74 -6.39 12.62 -9.76
CA SER A 74 -6.43 11.63 -10.83
C SER A 74 -7.86 11.14 -11.06
N TRP A 75 -8.34 11.21 -12.29
CA TRP A 75 -9.62 10.60 -12.69
C TRP A 75 -9.49 9.11 -13.00
N TYR A 76 -8.25 8.62 -13.15
CA TYR A 76 -7.99 7.23 -13.56
C TYR A 76 -7.99 6.26 -12.38
N GLU A 77 -8.34 6.71 -11.20
CA GLU A 77 -8.32 5.92 -9.98
C GLU A 77 -9.71 5.89 -9.35
N GLY A 78 -10.51 4.85 -9.67
CA GLY A 78 -11.86 4.67 -9.12
C GLY A 78 -12.81 5.80 -9.48
N THR A 79 -13.40 6.43 -8.46
CA THR A 79 -14.28 7.60 -8.64
C THR A 79 -13.53 8.93 -8.78
N GLY A 80 -12.21 8.88 -8.83
CA GLY A 80 -11.29 9.99 -8.72
C GLY A 80 -10.62 10.03 -7.34
N MET A 81 -9.33 10.33 -7.30
CA MET A 81 -8.54 10.35 -6.07
C MET A 81 -7.54 11.49 -6.01
N ASP A 82 -7.24 11.87 -4.77
CA ASP A 82 -6.15 12.79 -4.44
C ASP A 82 -4.78 12.18 -4.75
N GLU A 83 -3.91 12.96 -5.45
CA GLU A 83 -2.53 12.60 -5.79
C GLU A 83 -1.52 13.43 -5.01
N PRO A 84 -1.04 12.96 -3.83
CA PRO A 84 -0.02 13.68 -3.08
C PRO A 84 1.37 13.54 -3.70
N LEU A 85 2.18 14.59 -3.51
CA LEU A 85 3.53 14.72 -4.09
C LEU A 85 4.56 13.74 -3.54
N ASP A 86 4.29 13.05 -2.44
CA ASP A 86 5.26 12.23 -1.70
C ASP A 86 5.96 11.18 -2.58
N ASN A 87 5.21 10.53 -3.47
CA ASN A 87 5.73 9.52 -4.38
C ASN A 87 6.58 10.11 -5.53
N PHE A 88 6.38 11.39 -5.87
CA PHE A 88 6.94 12.00 -7.08
C PHE A 88 8.30 12.68 -6.86
N ILE A 89 8.70 12.94 -5.61
CA ILE A 89 9.97 13.61 -5.28
C ILE A 89 11.06 12.64 -4.79
N GLU A 90 10.82 11.33 -4.83
CA GLU A 90 11.77 10.32 -4.40
C GLU A 90 12.82 10.01 -5.47
N LEU A 91 14.11 10.05 -5.09
CA LEU A 91 15.25 9.96 -6.01
C LEU A 91 15.30 8.65 -6.82
N GLY A 92 14.87 7.53 -6.24
CA GLY A 92 14.89 6.24 -6.92
C GLY A 92 13.90 6.18 -8.08
N PHE A 93 12.72 6.77 -7.92
CA PHE A 93 11.74 6.87 -9.00
C PHE A 93 12.24 7.73 -10.15
N PHE A 94 12.93 8.84 -9.88
CA PHE A 94 13.57 9.62 -10.96
C PHE A 94 14.59 8.81 -11.75
N ALA A 95 15.41 8.00 -11.08
CA ALA A 95 16.35 7.12 -11.77
C ALA A 95 15.62 6.07 -12.64
N GLY A 96 14.51 5.51 -12.15
CA GLY A 96 13.68 4.57 -12.89
C GLY A 96 12.95 5.20 -14.07
N ALA A 97 12.48 6.44 -13.92
CA ALA A 97 11.74 7.17 -14.96
C ALA A 97 12.58 7.51 -16.20
N LEU A 98 13.89 7.41 -16.14
CA LEU A 98 14.78 7.58 -17.31
C LEU A 98 14.62 6.47 -18.35
N PHE A 99 14.04 5.31 -17.95
CA PHE A 99 13.85 4.20 -18.88
C PHE A 99 12.58 4.39 -19.71
N PRO A 100 12.58 3.94 -20.98
CA PRO A 100 11.37 3.96 -21.81
C PRO A 100 10.23 3.18 -21.17
N GLN A 101 8.99 3.64 -21.37
CA GLN A 101 7.77 3.01 -20.87
C GLN A 101 7.69 1.50 -21.19
N LYS A 102 8.14 1.11 -22.38
CA LYS A 102 8.21 -0.29 -22.82
C LYS A 102 9.05 -1.19 -21.92
N TYR A 103 9.98 -0.63 -21.13
CA TYR A 103 10.89 -1.34 -20.23
C TYR A 103 10.75 -0.83 -18.79
N VAL A 104 9.52 -0.55 -18.37
CA VAL A 104 9.23 -0.01 -17.03
C VAL A 104 9.75 -0.91 -15.90
N GLU A 105 9.72 -2.23 -16.07
CA GLU A 105 10.26 -3.19 -15.13
C GLU A 105 11.78 -3.08 -14.96
N LEU A 106 12.49 -2.68 -16.02
CA LEU A 106 13.93 -2.39 -15.94
C LEU A 106 14.16 -1.06 -15.19
N GLY A 107 13.28 -0.07 -15.40
CA GLY A 107 13.27 1.16 -14.63
C GLY A 107 13.13 0.90 -13.13
N LEU A 108 12.22 0.01 -12.73
CA LEU A 108 12.07 -0.40 -11.32
C LEU A 108 13.31 -1.11 -10.79
N THR A 109 13.94 -1.98 -11.60
CA THR A 109 15.20 -2.63 -11.23
C THR A 109 16.29 -1.61 -10.93
N VAL A 110 16.44 -0.60 -11.81
CA VAL A 110 17.44 0.47 -11.62
C VAL A 110 17.10 1.32 -10.40
N ALA A 111 15.84 1.65 -10.17
CA ALA A 111 15.39 2.37 -8.98
C ALA A 111 15.77 1.62 -7.70
N ALA A 112 15.54 0.30 -7.66
CA ALA A 112 15.89 -0.54 -6.52
C ALA A 112 17.42 -0.58 -6.28
N LEU A 113 18.20 -0.84 -7.31
CA LEU A 113 19.67 -0.86 -7.21
C LEU A 113 20.25 0.49 -6.82
N PHE A 114 19.68 1.58 -7.32
CA PHE A 114 20.10 2.93 -6.96
C PHE A 114 19.89 3.23 -5.47
N ARG A 115 18.71 2.87 -4.92
CA ARG A 115 18.43 3.00 -3.49
C ARG A 115 19.37 2.15 -2.63
N MET A 116 19.61 0.90 -3.01
CA MET A 116 20.58 0.04 -2.33
C MET A 116 21.99 0.64 -2.37
N TYR A 117 22.42 1.15 -3.52
CA TYR A 117 23.73 1.81 -3.67
C TYR A 117 23.85 3.02 -2.74
N LEU A 118 22.84 3.88 -2.70
CA LEU A 118 22.80 5.02 -1.77
C LEU A 118 22.81 4.56 -0.30
N GLY A 119 22.19 3.41 0.02
CA GLY A 119 22.21 2.82 1.35
C GLY A 119 23.63 2.55 1.86
N GLY A 120 24.47 1.96 1.04
CA GLY A 120 25.86 1.71 1.44
C GLY A 120 26.70 2.99 1.51
N ILE A 121 26.45 3.98 0.65
CA ILE A 121 27.06 5.31 0.76
C ILE A 121 26.67 5.94 2.11
N ALA A 122 25.39 5.90 2.45
CA ALA A 122 24.88 6.45 3.72
C ALA A 122 25.50 5.74 4.94
N PHE A 123 25.63 4.41 4.89
CA PHE A 123 26.33 3.65 5.93
C PHE A 123 27.79 4.08 6.07
N ILE A 124 28.52 4.27 4.96
CA ILE A 124 29.92 4.74 4.98
C ILE A 124 30.00 6.14 5.61
N LEU A 125 29.11 7.05 5.26
CA LEU A 125 29.08 8.40 5.85
C LEU A 125 28.84 8.33 7.35
N MET A 126 27.85 7.55 7.79
CA MET A 126 27.51 7.32 9.19
C MET A 126 28.66 6.69 9.94
N GLY A 127 29.22 5.59 9.44
CA GLY A 127 30.29 4.86 10.11
C GLY A 127 31.59 5.66 10.22
N LYS A 128 31.90 6.50 9.23
CA LYS A 128 33.02 7.45 9.33
C LYS A 128 32.82 8.48 10.43
N GLU A 129 31.60 9.02 10.52
CA GLU A 129 31.28 9.98 11.59
C GLU A 129 31.26 9.28 12.95
N ALA A 130 30.82 8.03 13.03
CA ALA A 130 30.83 7.20 14.23
C ALA A 130 32.21 6.62 14.61
N GLY A 131 33.28 6.85 13.79
CA GLY A 131 34.66 6.45 14.07
C GLY A 131 35.01 5.03 13.62
N LEU A 132 34.22 4.39 12.75
CA LEU A 132 34.56 3.10 12.16
C LEU A 132 35.79 3.22 11.24
N SER A 133 36.66 2.23 11.31
CA SER A 133 37.83 2.14 10.41
C SER A 133 37.35 1.90 8.96
N ARG A 134 38.23 2.17 7.99
CA ARG A 134 37.94 1.95 6.58
C ARG A 134 37.52 0.51 6.28
N ARG A 135 38.10 -0.50 6.92
CA ARG A 135 37.75 -1.92 6.74
C ARG A 135 36.38 -2.21 7.27
N GLN A 136 36.04 -1.74 8.46
CA GLN A 136 34.76 -1.88 9.10
C GLN A 136 33.65 -1.22 8.25
N ASN A 137 33.92 0.00 7.75
CA ASN A 137 32.98 0.69 6.87
C ASN A 137 32.73 -0.07 5.56
N LEU A 138 33.76 -0.59 4.92
CA LEU A 138 33.62 -1.32 3.68
C LEU A 138 32.86 -2.64 3.84
N ILE A 139 33.20 -3.43 4.87
CA ILE A 139 32.49 -4.67 5.17
C ILE A 139 31.05 -4.37 5.60
N GLY A 140 30.87 -3.40 6.53
CA GLY A 140 29.57 -3.05 7.06
C GLY A 140 28.61 -2.54 6.00
N SER A 141 29.08 -1.66 5.10
CA SER A 141 28.22 -1.12 4.03
C SER A 141 27.70 -2.19 3.07
N LEU A 142 28.52 -3.17 2.69
CA LEU A 142 28.12 -4.27 1.84
C LEU A 142 27.19 -5.24 2.56
N LEU A 143 27.51 -5.65 3.79
CA LEU A 143 26.67 -6.55 4.58
C LEU A 143 25.33 -5.93 4.95
N TYR A 144 25.28 -4.61 5.13
CA TYR A 144 24.04 -3.88 5.39
C TYR A 144 23.10 -3.92 4.19
N VAL A 145 23.56 -3.46 3.01
CA VAL A 145 22.69 -3.33 1.84
C VAL A 145 22.35 -4.67 1.18
N PHE A 146 23.17 -5.71 1.37
CA PHE A 146 22.89 -7.06 0.87
C PHE A 146 22.35 -8.02 1.93
N SER A 147 21.74 -7.48 3.00
CA SER A 147 20.92 -8.27 3.94
C SER A 147 19.62 -8.75 3.30
N ALA A 148 19.00 -9.78 3.87
CA ALA A 148 17.74 -10.31 3.35
C ALA A 148 16.61 -9.26 3.34
N CYS A 149 16.56 -8.39 4.34
CA CYS A 149 15.61 -7.28 4.44
C CYS A 149 15.59 -6.44 3.14
N PHE A 150 16.75 -5.95 2.72
CA PHE A 150 16.81 -5.06 1.56
C PHE A 150 16.77 -5.81 0.22
N ILE A 151 17.27 -7.04 0.14
CA ILE A 151 17.12 -7.87 -1.06
C ILE A 151 15.64 -8.22 -1.29
N GLY A 152 14.91 -8.58 -0.21
CA GLY A 152 13.47 -8.85 -0.29
C GLY A 152 12.68 -7.61 -0.71
N MET A 153 12.97 -6.45 -0.11
CA MET A 153 12.35 -5.18 -0.49
C MET A 153 12.64 -4.80 -1.96
N ALA A 154 13.88 -5.06 -2.45
CA ALA A 154 14.27 -4.71 -3.82
C ALA A 154 13.40 -5.37 -4.89
N VAL A 155 12.95 -6.59 -4.65
CA VAL A 155 12.20 -7.37 -5.64
C VAL A 155 10.69 -7.33 -5.43
N ARG A 156 10.23 -7.01 -4.23
CA ARG A 156 8.81 -7.03 -3.88
C ARG A 156 8.19 -5.65 -3.86
N GLN A 157 8.83 -4.69 -3.17
CA GLN A 157 8.32 -3.34 -2.98
C GLN A 157 9.50 -2.37 -2.87
N SER A 158 10.05 -2.00 -4.02
CA SER A 158 11.33 -1.28 -4.09
C SER A 158 11.29 0.12 -3.45
N GLU A 159 10.13 0.73 -3.31
CA GLU A 159 9.94 2.01 -2.61
C GLU A 159 10.31 1.93 -1.13
N MET A 160 10.13 0.77 -0.48
CA MET A 160 10.55 0.59 0.92
C MET A 160 12.07 0.65 1.11
N LEU A 161 12.85 0.49 0.03
CA LEU A 161 14.31 0.62 0.06
C LEU A 161 14.80 2.04 0.37
N LEU A 162 13.96 3.06 0.31
CA LEU A 162 14.36 4.41 0.72
C LEU A 162 14.92 4.43 2.16
N ASN A 163 14.44 3.52 3.01
CA ASN A 163 14.90 3.37 4.39
C ASN A 163 16.36 2.91 4.48
N ALA A 164 16.85 2.20 3.47
CA ALA A 164 18.24 1.76 3.43
C ALA A 164 19.24 2.93 3.42
N TYR A 165 18.87 4.07 2.82
CA TYR A 165 19.73 5.24 2.80
C TYR A 165 19.29 6.36 3.74
N LEU A 166 17.99 6.58 3.93
CA LEU A 166 17.50 7.71 4.74
C LEU A 166 17.73 7.52 6.22
N PHE A 167 17.56 6.31 6.75
CA PHE A 167 17.78 6.09 8.18
C PHE A 167 19.27 6.19 8.59
N PRO A 168 20.26 5.58 7.89
CA PRO A 168 21.66 5.85 8.17
C PRO A 168 22.07 7.31 7.97
N LEU A 169 21.48 8.04 6.99
CA LEU A 169 21.72 9.48 6.84
C LEU A 169 21.17 10.27 8.03
N LEU A 170 20.00 9.88 8.56
CA LEU A 170 19.43 10.52 9.74
C LEU A 170 20.36 10.34 10.96
N VAL A 171 20.87 9.13 11.19
CA VAL A 171 21.88 8.85 12.24
C VAL A 171 23.18 9.61 11.98
N TRP A 172 23.67 9.64 10.74
CA TRP A 172 24.85 10.40 10.36
C TRP A 172 24.73 11.88 10.70
N THR A 173 23.60 12.47 10.37
CA THR A 173 23.36 13.89 10.62
C THR A 173 23.21 14.20 12.11
N ALA A 174 22.59 13.28 12.88
CA ALA A 174 22.54 13.40 14.34
C ALA A 174 23.94 13.37 14.97
N GLU A 175 24.85 12.49 14.52
CA GLU A 175 26.26 12.47 14.96
C GLU A 175 26.97 13.80 14.68
N ARG A 176 26.68 14.43 13.55
CA ARG A 176 27.24 15.74 13.19
C ARG A 176 26.77 16.85 14.13
N VAL A 177 25.49 16.84 14.52
CA VAL A 177 24.94 17.80 15.50
C VAL A 177 25.60 17.62 16.86
N TYR A 178 25.80 16.38 17.34
CA TYR A 178 26.54 16.11 18.57
C TYR A 178 27.98 16.64 18.53
N LYS A 179 28.61 16.63 17.38
CA LYS A 179 29.96 17.17 17.15
C LYS A 179 29.99 18.67 16.86
N ASN A 180 28.90 19.39 17.15
CA ASN A 180 28.75 20.82 16.91
C ASN A 180 29.06 21.24 15.47
N LYS A 181 28.79 20.35 14.48
CA LYS A 181 28.84 20.67 13.05
C LYS A 181 27.52 21.27 12.61
N SER A 182 27.48 21.86 11.41
CA SER A 182 26.30 22.49 10.87
C SER A 182 25.03 21.59 10.97
N PRO A 183 23.90 22.08 11.51
CA PRO A 183 22.65 21.34 11.63
C PRO A 183 21.89 21.22 10.30
N LEU A 184 22.26 21.99 9.28
CA LEU A 184 21.56 22.01 8.01
C LEU A 184 21.34 20.60 7.42
N PRO A 185 22.34 19.69 7.40
CA PRO A 185 22.09 18.33 6.91
C PRO A 185 21.03 17.58 7.71
N PHE A 186 20.95 17.78 9.04
CA PHE A 186 19.92 17.15 9.88
C PHE A 186 18.53 17.67 9.51
N ILE A 187 18.38 19.00 9.42
CA ILE A 187 17.11 19.64 9.02
C ILE A 187 16.67 19.13 7.64
N LEU A 188 17.59 19.07 6.66
CA LEU A 188 17.27 18.64 5.30
C LEU A 188 16.95 17.15 5.22
N VAL A 189 17.64 16.29 5.97
CA VAL A 189 17.33 14.85 5.97
C VAL A 189 16.00 14.60 6.64
N VAL A 190 15.68 15.26 7.76
CA VAL A 190 14.34 15.17 8.37
C VAL A 190 13.27 15.66 7.40
N ALA A 191 13.47 16.82 6.76
CA ALA A 191 12.54 17.37 5.80
C ALA A 191 12.30 16.42 4.62
N TYR A 192 13.36 15.93 4.00
CA TYR A 192 13.25 15.04 2.85
C TYR A 192 12.62 13.69 3.22
N TYR A 193 13.01 13.10 4.35
CA TYR A 193 12.44 11.82 4.81
C TYR A 193 10.93 11.93 5.06
N THR A 194 10.50 13.01 5.75
CA THR A 194 9.09 13.24 6.01
C THR A 194 8.32 13.55 4.73
N ALA A 195 8.94 14.28 3.79
CA ALA A 195 8.33 14.65 2.52
C ALA A 195 8.06 13.45 1.60
N VAL A 196 9.00 12.47 1.52
CA VAL A 196 8.90 11.35 0.59
C VAL A 196 8.23 10.10 1.18
N ALA A 197 8.18 9.97 2.51
CA ALA A 197 7.69 8.74 3.13
C ALA A 197 7.29 8.98 4.60
N ILE A 198 6.18 9.65 4.81
CA ILE A 198 5.73 10.05 6.15
C ILE A 198 5.55 8.86 7.10
N TYR A 199 5.03 7.74 6.62
CA TYR A 199 4.88 6.50 7.39
C TYR A 199 6.24 5.96 7.89
N ASN A 200 7.25 5.90 7.01
CA ASN A 200 8.59 5.44 7.38
C ASN A 200 9.33 6.46 8.25
N ALA A 201 9.09 7.76 8.03
CA ALA A 201 9.62 8.84 8.86
C ALA A 201 9.07 8.76 10.29
N TYR A 202 7.79 8.44 10.47
CA TYR A 202 7.18 8.19 11.78
C TYR A 202 7.91 7.08 12.55
N MET A 203 8.08 5.89 11.94
CA MET A 203 8.81 4.79 12.56
C MET A 203 10.23 5.18 12.94
N SER A 204 10.93 5.86 12.02
CA SER A 204 12.31 6.32 12.23
C SER A 204 12.43 7.41 13.29
N ALA A 205 11.40 8.27 13.44
CA ALA A 205 11.36 9.31 14.46
C ALA A 205 11.36 8.71 15.88
N ILE A 206 10.62 7.63 16.11
CA ILE A 206 10.64 6.94 17.42
C ILE A 206 12.06 6.49 17.76
N VAL A 207 12.73 5.82 16.82
CA VAL A 207 14.05 5.24 17.07
C VAL A 207 15.15 6.31 17.15
N ILE A 208 15.08 7.36 16.31
CA ILE A 208 16.09 8.41 16.33
C ILE A 208 15.98 9.28 17.60
N VAL A 209 14.78 9.49 18.13
CA VAL A 209 14.60 10.19 19.41
C VAL A 209 15.27 9.40 20.54
N ILE A 210 15.00 8.09 20.63
CA ILE A 210 15.65 7.23 21.62
C ILE A 210 17.17 7.24 21.46
N TYR A 211 17.65 7.13 20.22
CA TYR A 211 19.05 7.21 19.90
C TYR A 211 19.68 8.52 20.39
N ILE A 212 19.06 9.66 20.11
CA ILE A 212 19.51 10.98 20.54
C ILE A 212 19.58 11.04 22.08
N LEU A 213 18.54 10.60 22.78
CA LEU A 213 18.52 10.60 24.23
C LEU A 213 19.66 9.78 24.85
N LEU A 214 19.93 8.60 24.29
CA LEU A 214 20.97 7.69 24.78
C LEU A 214 22.37 8.10 24.33
N ARG A 215 22.50 8.74 23.18
CA ARG A 215 23.80 9.11 22.59
C ARG A 215 24.55 10.18 23.38
N TYR A 216 23.88 10.95 24.22
CA TYR A 216 24.47 11.93 25.13
C TYR A 216 25.61 11.31 25.96
N TRP A 217 25.42 10.09 26.50
CA TRP A 217 26.39 9.36 27.30
C TRP A 217 27.65 8.90 26.54
N HIS A 218 27.59 8.89 25.22
CA HIS A 218 28.76 8.60 24.41
C HIS A 218 29.77 9.76 24.43
N TYR A 219 29.23 10.99 24.44
CA TYR A 219 30.00 12.20 24.34
C TYR A 219 30.36 12.80 25.70
N ASN A 220 29.64 12.44 26.77
CA ASN A 220 29.78 13.01 28.10
C ASN A 220 30.05 11.92 29.14
N ASP A 221 31.04 12.18 30.03
CA ASP A 221 31.41 11.26 31.09
C ASP A 221 30.49 11.37 32.31
N SER A 222 29.90 12.56 32.55
CA SER A 222 29.00 12.85 33.64
C SER A 222 27.68 13.45 33.09
N PHE A 223 26.62 13.39 33.88
CA PHE A 223 25.36 14.00 33.53
C PHE A 223 25.34 15.47 33.99
N ASP A 224 25.18 16.38 33.04
CA ASP A 224 24.82 17.77 33.27
C ASP A 224 23.41 18.01 32.70
N GLY A 225 22.46 18.27 33.58
CA GLY A 225 21.07 18.46 33.20
C GLY A 225 20.82 19.67 32.28
N LYS A 226 21.63 20.75 32.43
CA LYS A 226 21.51 21.95 31.57
C LYS A 226 22.04 21.68 30.18
N GLU A 227 23.21 21.04 30.09
CA GLU A 227 23.80 20.66 28.81
C GLU A 227 22.94 19.63 28.08
N TYR A 228 22.42 18.63 28.80
CA TYR A 228 21.52 17.63 28.26
C TYR A 228 20.25 18.29 27.68
N ALA A 229 19.56 19.11 28.46
CA ALA A 229 18.35 19.83 28.04
C ALA A 229 18.62 20.75 26.84
N SER A 230 19.77 21.46 26.83
CA SER A 230 20.18 22.32 25.72
C SER A 230 20.43 21.50 24.45
N THR A 231 21.07 20.34 24.58
CA THR A 231 21.34 19.44 23.43
C THR A 231 20.05 18.89 22.87
N ILE A 232 19.15 18.37 23.70
CA ILE A 232 17.85 17.87 23.26
C ILE A 232 17.02 19.00 22.65
N GLY A 233 16.99 20.19 23.26
CA GLY A 233 16.31 21.37 22.72
C GLY A 233 16.76 21.75 21.31
N ARG A 234 18.08 21.64 21.01
CA ARG A 234 18.60 21.84 19.66
C ARG A 234 18.06 20.79 18.67
N PHE A 235 18.05 19.51 19.03
CA PHE A 235 17.50 18.46 18.17
C PHE A 235 15.99 18.64 17.94
N VAL A 236 15.23 19.01 18.97
CA VAL A 236 13.80 19.32 18.84
C VAL A 236 13.59 20.47 17.86
N LEU A 237 14.33 21.58 18.04
CA LEU A 237 14.22 22.74 17.15
C LEU A 237 14.54 22.38 15.70
N TYR A 238 15.64 21.67 15.45
CA TYR A 238 16.03 21.30 14.10
C TYR A 238 15.09 20.26 13.48
N GLY A 239 14.58 19.33 14.29
CA GLY A 239 13.59 18.34 13.87
C GLY A 239 12.27 18.99 13.48
N VAL A 240 11.77 19.92 14.32
CA VAL A 240 10.52 20.68 14.03
C VAL A 240 10.68 21.50 12.75
N ILE A 241 11.77 22.22 12.57
CA ILE A 241 12.03 22.97 11.34
C ILE A 241 12.07 22.02 10.13
N GLY A 242 12.70 20.84 10.25
CA GLY A 242 12.73 19.83 9.20
C GLY A 242 11.33 19.33 8.84
N ILE A 243 10.51 18.96 9.83
CA ILE A 243 9.13 18.54 9.62
C ILE A 243 8.30 19.66 8.98
N MET A 244 8.41 20.90 9.47
CA MET A 244 7.71 22.04 8.88
C MET A 244 8.14 22.32 7.44
N LEU A 245 9.43 22.10 7.08
CA LEU A 245 9.91 22.22 5.70
C LEU A 245 9.26 21.22 4.75
N SER A 246 8.88 20.03 5.23
CA SER A 246 8.17 19.02 4.43
C SER A 246 6.69 19.29 4.27
N ALA A 247 6.12 20.30 4.95
CA ALA A 247 4.68 20.51 5.04
C ALA A 247 4.00 20.71 3.67
N PHE A 248 4.72 21.20 2.65
CA PHE A 248 4.21 21.38 1.29
C PHE A 248 3.71 20.07 0.63
N THR A 249 4.12 18.92 1.14
CA THR A 249 3.62 17.59 0.74
C THR A 249 3.01 16.83 1.92
N SER A 250 3.65 16.85 3.10
CA SER A 250 3.24 16.01 4.22
C SER A 250 1.88 16.37 4.81
N VAL A 251 1.46 17.63 4.80
CA VAL A 251 0.12 18.04 5.28
C VAL A 251 -0.96 17.42 4.41
N PHE A 252 -0.78 17.44 3.10
CA PHE A 252 -1.73 16.82 2.19
C PHE A 252 -1.73 15.29 2.32
N SER A 253 -0.54 14.66 2.38
CA SER A 253 -0.43 13.21 2.57
C SER A 253 -1.08 12.74 3.88
N ILE A 254 -0.95 13.50 4.98
CA ILE A 254 -1.62 13.19 6.25
C ILE A 254 -3.14 13.26 6.08
N ALA A 255 -3.65 14.32 5.45
CA ALA A 255 -5.07 14.50 5.24
C ALA A 255 -5.69 13.36 4.41
N THR A 256 -4.98 12.86 3.38
CA THR A 256 -5.43 11.71 2.60
C THR A 256 -5.39 10.40 3.39
N ILE A 257 -4.36 10.19 4.22
CA ILE A 257 -4.26 9.00 5.08
C ILE A 257 -5.36 8.98 6.14
N GLN A 258 -5.69 10.12 6.74
CA GLN A 258 -6.72 10.22 7.78
C GLN A 258 -8.14 9.92 7.26
N ARG A 259 -8.39 10.11 5.97
CA ARG A 259 -9.67 9.79 5.31
C ARG A 259 -9.72 8.37 4.77
N ALA A 260 -8.57 7.72 4.63
CA ALA A 260 -8.51 6.36 4.13
C ALA A 260 -9.20 5.41 5.09
N SER A 261 -9.84 4.40 4.51
CA SER A 261 -10.42 3.29 5.27
C SER A 261 -9.33 2.66 6.14
N ALA A 262 -9.33 3.00 7.41
CA ALA A 262 -8.31 2.54 8.34
C ALA A 262 -8.54 1.05 8.63
N ASP A 263 -7.43 0.32 8.76
CA ASP A 263 -7.43 -1.02 9.34
C ASP A 263 -7.63 -0.85 10.86
N ASN A 264 -8.87 -0.65 11.26
CA ASN A 264 -9.26 -0.37 12.65
C ASN A 264 -9.40 -1.63 13.51
N SER A 265 -9.02 -2.78 12.99
CA SER A 265 -8.95 -3.97 13.84
C SER A 265 -7.87 -3.76 14.89
N LEU A 266 -8.22 -3.06 15.95
CA LEU A 266 -7.54 -3.13 17.23
C LEU A 266 -7.71 -4.55 17.75
N ASP A 267 -7.07 -5.51 17.10
CA ASP A 267 -6.88 -6.79 17.70
C ASP A 267 -6.24 -6.54 19.07
N PRO A 268 -6.85 -6.99 20.17
CA PRO A 268 -6.26 -6.80 21.47
C PRO A 268 -4.89 -7.44 21.47
N PHE A 269 -3.85 -6.60 21.41
CA PHE A 269 -2.47 -7.08 21.39
C PHE A 269 -2.22 -7.87 22.66
N GLY A 270 -2.00 -9.16 22.53
CA GLY A 270 -1.50 -9.96 23.64
C GLY A 270 -0.19 -9.38 24.16
N ILE A 271 0.11 -9.56 25.42
CA ILE A 271 1.40 -9.14 26.00
C ILE A 271 2.56 -9.85 25.32
N LEU A 272 2.36 -11.12 24.95
CA LEU A 272 3.35 -11.97 24.29
C LEU A 272 2.77 -12.55 23.01
N PHE A 273 3.64 -12.85 22.06
CA PHE A 273 3.29 -13.64 20.89
C PHE A 273 2.99 -15.10 21.27
N ASP A 274 2.36 -15.82 20.36
CA ASP A 274 2.26 -17.27 20.48
C ASP A 274 3.61 -17.97 20.26
N LYS A 275 3.69 -19.25 20.60
CA LYS A 275 4.93 -20.03 20.44
C LYS A 275 5.39 -20.12 18.99
N HIS A 276 4.45 -20.13 18.03
CA HIS A 276 4.76 -20.21 16.62
C HIS A 276 5.51 -18.96 16.13
N GLN A 277 5.07 -17.75 16.54
CA GLN A 277 5.76 -16.51 16.17
C GLN A 277 7.18 -16.45 16.73
N TYR A 278 7.41 -16.92 17.99
CA TYR A 278 8.77 -17.01 18.52
C TYR A 278 9.65 -18.01 17.77
N ALA A 279 9.06 -19.08 17.24
CA ALA A 279 9.76 -20.02 16.37
C ALA A 279 10.13 -19.38 15.02
N VAL A 280 9.24 -18.56 14.46
CA VAL A 280 9.47 -17.81 13.20
C VAL A 280 10.58 -16.78 13.32
N PHE A 281 10.79 -16.15 14.49
CA PHE A 281 11.85 -15.14 14.66
C PHE A 281 13.26 -15.65 14.32
N GLY A 282 13.57 -16.92 14.62
CA GLY A 282 14.84 -17.51 14.21
C GLY A 282 15.04 -17.50 12.69
N LYS A 283 14.00 -17.86 11.94
CA LYS A 283 13.95 -17.78 10.48
C LYS A 283 14.12 -16.34 10.00
N MET A 284 13.41 -15.40 10.60
CA MET A 284 13.47 -13.96 10.23
C MET A 284 14.87 -13.39 10.44
N ILE A 285 15.54 -13.70 11.56
CA ILE A 285 16.86 -13.18 11.92
C ILE A 285 17.95 -13.69 10.98
N LEU A 286 17.97 -15.00 10.70
CA LEU A 286 18.95 -15.60 9.79
C LEU A 286 18.62 -15.32 8.33
N GLY A 287 17.34 -15.12 8.00
CA GLY A 287 16.82 -15.03 6.65
C GLY A 287 16.58 -16.42 6.05
N SER A 288 15.77 -16.46 5.00
CA SER A 288 15.36 -17.72 4.37
C SER A 288 15.47 -17.71 2.83
N ALA A 289 15.97 -16.62 2.23
CA ALA A 289 15.97 -16.37 0.80
C ALA A 289 14.58 -16.59 0.16
N THR A 290 13.52 -16.43 0.94
CA THR A 290 12.14 -16.39 0.44
C THR A 290 11.81 -14.95 0.08
N THR A 291 11.22 -14.77 -1.10
CA THR A 291 10.85 -13.44 -1.60
C THR A 291 9.43 -13.06 -1.20
N TYR A 292 8.78 -13.82 -0.32
CA TYR A 292 7.37 -13.70 -0.02
C TYR A 292 7.04 -12.90 1.25
N ASP A 293 7.96 -12.81 2.21
CA ASP A 293 7.69 -12.21 3.51
C ASP A 293 8.40 -10.86 3.64
N TYR A 294 7.71 -9.82 4.13
CA TYR A 294 8.31 -8.53 4.52
C TYR A 294 9.15 -8.63 5.79
N ASP A 295 9.08 -9.77 6.45
CA ASP A 295 9.53 -9.93 7.82
C ASP A 295 10.96 -10.47 7.92
N ASP A 296 11.59 -10.87 6.79
CA ASP A 296 12.97 -11.34 6.80
C ASP A 296 13.95 -10.18 7.11
N ILE A 297 14.56 -10.21 8.28
CA ILE A 297 15.61 -9.26 8.68
C ILE A 297 16.93 -9.68 8.04
N GLY A 298 17.25 -10.97 8.13
CA GLY A 298 18.42 -11.60 7.52
C GLY A 298 19.73 -10.92 7.88
N ILE A 299 20.03 -10.86 9.18
CA ILE A 299 21.30 -10.32 9.64
C ILE A 299 22.42 -11.23 9.11
N PRO A 300 23.40 -10.70 8.35
CA PRO A 300 24.48 -11.51 7.79
C PRO A 300 25.21 -12.33 8.84
N ILE A 301 25.54 -13.58 8.54
CA ILE A 301 26.12 -14.53 9.51
C ILE A 301 27.39 -14.01 10.16
N ALA A 302 28.23 -13.27 9.42
CA ALA A 302 29.43 -12.64 9.95
C ALA A 302 29.12 -11.64 11.08
N ILE A 303 27.98 -10.96 11.00
CA ILE A 303 27.50 -10.02 12.01
C ILE A 303 26.90 -10.78 13.19
N LEU A 304 26.02 -11.78 12.93
CA LEU A 304 25.40 -12.60 13.98
C LEU A 304 26.46 -13.24 14.90
N MET A 305 27.59 -13.68 14.34
CA MET A 305 28.70 -14.21 15.12
C MET A 305 29.36 -13.18 16.03
N LEU A 306 29.42 -11.91 15.60
CA LEU A 306 30.11 -10.86 16.36
C LEU A 306 29.19 -10.12 17.35
N LEU A 307 27.86 -10.28 17.25
CA LEU A 307 26.93 -9.63 18.17
C LEU A 307 27.12 -10.05 19.65
N PRO A 308 27.31 -11.34 20.03
CA PRO A 308 27.59 -11.71 21.42
C PRO A 308 28.89 -11.05 21.94
N VAL A 309 29.89 -10.86 21.07
CA VAL A 309 31.11 -10.15 21.43
C VAL A 309 30.79 -8.68 21.70
N ALA A 310 29.96 -8.04 20.83
CA ALA A 310 29.55 -6.65 21.04
C ALA A 310 28.75 -6.50 22.36
N VAL A 311 27.80 -7.39 22.60
CA VAL A 311 26.98 -7.39 23.83
C VAL A 311 27.84 -7.58 25.08
N SER A 312 28.87 -8.45 25.05
CA SER A 312 29.77 -8.67 26.19
C SER A 312 30.59 -7.43 26.54
N LYS A 313 30.70 -6.45 25.64
CA LYS A 313 31.39 -5.17 25.81
C LYS A 313 30.39 -4.00 25.96
N CYS A 314 29.12 -4.28 26.21
CA CYS A 314 28.08 -3.25 26.36
C CYS A 314 28.44 -2.33 27.54
N SER A 315 28.32 -1.03 27.31
CA SER A 315 28.49 0.01 28.32
C SER A 315 27.65 1.23 27.93
N ARG A 316 27.41 2.14 28.86
CA ARG A 316 26.66 3.38 28.61
C ARG A 316 27.18 4.22 27.42
N LYS A 317 28.45 4.07 27.06
CA LYS A 317 29.07 4.76 25.91
C LYS A 317 28.86 4.03 24.57
N LYS A 318 28.40 2.78 24.61
CA LYS A 318 28.16 1.96 23.41
C LYS A 318 26.70 2.02 22.99
N THR A 319 26.22 3.22 22.60
CA THR A 319 24.84 3.48 22.23
C THR A 319 24.35 2.55 21.12
N ASN A 320 25.16 2.23 20.12
CA ASN A 320 24.81 1.29 19.05
C ASN A 320 24.44 -0.10 19.59
N VAL A 321 25.20 -0.62 20.57
CA VAL A 321 24.91 -1.92 21.18
C VAL A 321 23.65 -1.86 22.03
N ILE A 322 23.47 -0.77 22.81
CA ILE A 322 22.25 -0.56 23.60
C ILE A 322 21.03 -0.51 22.67
N MET A 323 21.10 0.25 21.58
CA MET A 323 20.02 0.34 20.59
C MET A 323 19.70 -1.03 19.98
N PHE A 324 20.74 -1.81 19.62
CA PHE A 324 20.52 -3.17 19.13
C PHE A 324 19.77 -4.03 20.15
N ILE A 325 20.24 -4.07 21.42
CA ILE A 325 19.60 -4.88 22.48
C ILE A 325 18.15 -4.44 22.69
N MET A 326 17.93 -3.13 22.76
CA MET A 326 16.61 -2.56 23.01
C MET A 326 15.64 -2.86 21.86
N LEU A 327 16.02 -2.61 20.61
CA LEU A 327 15.18 -2.89 19.44
C LEU A 327 14.94 -4.39 19.28
N PHE A 328 15.94 -5.23 19.59
CA PHE A 328 15.77 -6.69 19.60
C PHE A 328 14.74 -7.11 20.67
N ALA A 329 14.81 -6.53 21.87
CA ALA A 329 13.84 -6.79 22.92
C ALA A 329 12.43 -6.30 22.51
N MET A 330 12.32 -5.10 21.93
CA MET A 330 11.03 -4.57 21.44
C MET A 330 10.39 -5.49 20.38
N MET A 331 11.18 -6.10 19.51
CA MET A 331 10.69 -7.05 18.51
C MET A 331 9.97 -8.25 19.13
N MET A 332 10.35 -8.65 20.34
CA MET A 332 9.78 -9.81 21.03
C MET A 332 8.34 -9.60 21.57
N PHE A 333 7.82 -8.38 21.50
CA PHE A 333 6.52 -8.05 22.06
C PHE A 333 5.57 -7.45 21.00
N PRO A 334 4.32 -7.93 20.86
CA PRO A 334 3.33 -7.42 19.92
C PRO A 334 3.10 -5.92 20.02
N PHE A 335 3.01 -5.39 21.24
CA PHE A 335 2.78 -3.98 21.52
C PHE A 335 3.74 -3.05 20.76
N PHE A 336 5.05 -3.30 20.82
CA PHE A 336 6.01 -2.42 20.13
C PHE A 336 5.93 -2.56 18.61
N ASN A 337 5.68 -3.77 18.10
CA ASN A 337 5.53 -4.00 16.66
C ASN A 337 4.28 -3.30 16.12
N SER A 338 3.23 -3.22 16.91
CA SER A 338 2.03 -2.44 16.59
C SER A 338 2.28 -0.93 16.73
N MET A 339 2.97 -0.49 17.79
CA MET A 339 3.33 0.92 17.99
C MET A 339 4.07 1.50 16.77
N PHE A 340 5.03 0.77 16.20
CA PHE A 340 5.72 1.20 14.99
C PHE A 340 4.81 1.28 13.75
N ASN A 341 3.65 0.66 13.79
CA ASN A 341 2.65 0.69 12.73
C ASN A 341 1.42 1.55 13.10
N GLY A 342 1.59 2.55 13.96
CA GLY A 342 0.51 3.44 14.38
C GLY A 342 -0.61 2.75 15.17
N PHE A 343 -0.31 1.64 15.82
CA PHE A 343 -1.24 0.78 16.56
C PHE A 343 -2.32 0.10 15.71
N SER A 344 -2.22 0.11 14.39
CA SER A 344 -3.21 -0.55 13.54
C SER A 344 -3.07 -2.08 13.56
N TYR A 345 -1.86 -2.63 13.40
CA TYR A 345 -1.60 -4.06 13.49
C TYR A 345 -0.11 -4.36 13.75
N VAL A 346 0.19 -5.59 14.15
CA VAL A 346 1.56 -6.06 14.34
C VAL A 346 2.31 -6.10 13.01
N SER A 347 3.41 -5.34 12.90
CA SER A 347 4.24 -5.27 11.69
C SER A 347 5.72 -5.16 12.02
N PHE A 348 6.55 -5.87 11.26
CA PHE A 348 8.01 -5.83 11.40
C PHE A 348 8.69 -4.94 10.35
N ARG A 349 7.95 -4.07 9.65
CA ARG A 349 8.49 -3.17 8.63
C ARG A 349 9.59 -2.22 9.14
N TRP A 350 9.66 -1.97 10.43
CA TRP A 350 10.66 -1.18 11.11
C TRP A 350 12.00 -1.89 11.33
N SER A 351 12.11 -3.19 11.04
CA SER A 351 13.27 -4.05 11.32
C SER A 351 14.57 -3.62 10.63
N TYR A 352 14.51 -2.80 9.59
CA TYR A 352 15.69 -2.18 8.97
C TYR A 352 16.51 -1.33 9.96
N MET A 353 15.88 -0.77 11.00
CA MET A 353 16.54 -0.02 12.06
C MET A 353 17.31 -0.94 13.02
N LEU A 354 16.69 -2.07 13.39
CA LEU A 354 17.38 -3.14 14.13
C LEU A 354 18.58 -3.65 13.34
N LEU A 355 18.41 -3.89 12.04
CA LEU A 355 19.49 -4.32 11.15
C LEU A 355 20.66 -3.34 11.13
N LEU A 356 20.41 -2.03 11.05
CA LEU A 356 21.47 -1.01 11.06
C LEU A 356 22.31 -1.12 12.33
N PHE A 357 21.66 -1.15 13.49
CA PHE A 357 22.38 -1.22 14.78
C PHE A 357 23.06 -2.58 15.01
N ALA A 358 22.48 -3.68 14.51
CA ALA A 358 23.11 -4.99 14.50
C ALA A 358 24.41 -4.99 13.68
N VAL A 359 24.35 -4.49 12.44
CA VAL A 359 25.51 -4.43 11.54
C VAL A 359 26.57 -3.50 12.12
N TRP A 360 26.20 -2.32 12.60
CA TRP A 360 27.15 -1.40 13.23
C TRP A 360 27.84 -2.02 14.44
N SER A 361 27.08 -2.63 15.36
CA SER A 361 27.60 -3.25 16.58
C SER A 361 28.51 -4.43 16.28
N GLY A 362 28.13 -5.28 15.32
CA GLY A 362 28.93 -6.45 14.93
C GLY A 362 30.20 -6.07 14.20
N VAL A 363 30.11 -5.18 13.19
CA VAL A 363 31.31 -4.81 12.41
C VAL A 363 32.32 -4.03 13.21
N GLU A 364 31.93 -3.29 14.25
CA GLU A 364 32.81 -2.63 15.19
C GLU A 364 33.75 -3.63 15.90
N GLN A 365 33.28 -4.88 16.09
CA GLN A 365 34.10 -5.95 16.69
C GLN A 365 35.08 -6.60 15.70
N PHE A 366 35.01 -6.26 14.41
CA PHE A 366 36.03 -6.68 13.44
C PHE A 366 37.29 -5.81 13.59
N ASP A 367 37.93 -6.01 14.76
CA ASP A 367 39.11 -5.33 15.22
C ASP A 367 40.05 -6.34 15.90
N ILE A 368 41.36 -6.08 15.82
CA ILE A 368 42.37 -7.01 16.38
C ILE A 368 42.25 -7.14 17.89
N THR A 369 41.90 -6.07 18.61
CA THR A 369 41.72 -6.11 20.05
C THR A 369 40.58 -7.02 20.47
N ALA A 370 39.52 -7.08 19.64
CA ALA A 370 38.42 -7.97 19.89
C ALA A 370 38.72 -9.41 19.47
N LEU A 371 39.36 -9.63 18.32
CA LEU A 371 39.60 -10.96 17.76
C LEU A 371 40.79 -11.69 18.33
N SER A 372 41.68 -11.02 19.11
CA SER A 372 42.82 -11.64 19.78
C SER A 372 42.45 -12.49 21.01
N GLU A 373 41.32 -12.24 21.64
CA GLU A 373 40.86 -12.94 22.84
C GLU A 373 40.17 -14.28 22.52
N LYS A 374 40.60 -15.38 23.19
CA LYS A 374 39.94 -16.70 23.05
C LYS A 374 38.44 -16.65 23.41
N ARG A 375 38.10 -15.89 24.48
CA ARG A 375 36.72 -15.71 24.93
C ARG A 375 35.86 -15.17 23.80
N ASN A 376 36.33 -14.20 23.03
CA ASN A 376 35.53 -13.58 21.93
C ASN A 376 35.35 -14.53 20.75
N ILE A 377 36.32 -15.42 20.50
CA ILE A 377 36.12 -16.49 19.50
C ILE A 377 35.05 -17.50 19.97
N ALA A 378 35.06 -17.85 21.29
CA ALA A 378 34.02 -18.69 21.86
C ALA A 378 32.63 -18.00 21.79
N LEU A 379 32.53 -16.69 22.04
CA LEU A 379 31.32 -15.93 21.91
C LEU A 379 30.82 -15.87 20.43
N ALA A 380 31.76 -15.76 19.48
CA ALA A 380 31.43 -15.83 18.06
C ALA A 380 30.85 -17.21 17.66
N PHE A 381 31.40 -18.29 18.23
CA PHE A 381 30.83 -19.63 18.04
C PHE A 381 29.43 -19.74 18.67
N ILE A 382 29.21 -19.19 19.86
CA ILE A 382 27.88 -19.15 20.51
C ILE A 382 26.90 -18.39 19.63
N GLY A 383 27.30 -17.26 19.01
CA GLY A 383 26.44 -16.52 18.08
C GLY A 383 26.04 -17.33 16.86
N LEU A 384 26.98 -18.03 16.25
CA LEU A 384 26.71 -18.92 15.12
C LEU A 384 25.77 -20.07 15.53
N PHE A 385 26.06 -20.73 16.66
CA PHE A 385 25.27 -21.84 17.16
C PHE A 385 23.85 -21.40 17.52
N ALA A 386 23.69 -20.30 18.25
CA ALA A 386 22.39 -19.78 18.66
C ALA A 386 21.52 -19.39 17.45
N ALA A 387 22.11 -18.70 16.45
CA ALA A 387 21.38 -18.33 15.24
C ALA A 387 20.93 -19.57 14.44
N GLY A 388 21.84 -20.55 14.28
CA GLY A 388 21.52 -21.81 13.61
C GLY A 388 20.49 -22.63 14.37
N ALA A 389 20.63 -22.76 15.70
CA ALA A 389 19.70 -23.53 16.54
C ALA A 389 18.29 -22.90 16.55
N TRP A 390 18.21 -21.55 16.61
CA TRP A 390 16.91 -20.87 16.60
C TRP A 390 16.23 -20.92 15.23
N ALA A 391 16.95 -20.90 14.11
CA ALA A 391 16.37 -21.02 12.78
C ALA A 391 16.01 -22.48 12.43
N VAL A 392 16.93 -23.43 12.70
CA VAL A 392 16.79 -24.84 12.28
C VAL A 392 15.99 -25.66 13.27
N GLY A 393 16.12 -25.39 14.58
CA GLY A 393 15.44 -26.17 15.65
C GLY A 393 13.92 -26.22 15.48
N PRO A 394 13.20 -25.08 15.38
CA PRO A 394 11.76 -25.08 15.18
C PRO A 394 11.32 -25.77 13.89
N TYR A 395 12.13 -25.69 12.83
CA TYR A 395 11.88 -26.44 11.60
C TYR A 395 11.95 -27.97 11.84
N LEU A 396 12.96 -28.44 12.56
CA LEU A 396 13.10 -29.87 12.87
C LEU A 396 12.00 -30.38 13.78
N LEU A 397 11.43 -29.52 14.62
CA LEU A 397 10.30 -29.85 15.51
C LEU A 397 8.93 -29.69 14.80
N GLY A 398 8.89 -29.32 13.52
CA GLY A 398 7.64 -29.13 12.77
C GLY A 398 6.87 -27.83 13.10
N GLU A 399 7.45 -26.93 13.88
CA GLU A 399 6.81 -25.66 14.27
C GLU A 399 6.90 -24.59 13.16
N THR A 400 7.84 -24.72 12.22
CA THR A 400 7.99 -23.82 11.08
C THR A 400 8.19 -24.59 9.77
N SER A 401 7.79 -23.99 8.65
CA SER A 401 8.02 -24.54 7.32
C SER A 401 9.05 -23.72 6.54
N ILE A 402 9.84 -24.39 5.72
CA ILE A 402 10.78 -23.74 4.81
C ILE A 402 10.97 -24.59 3.55
N GLY A 403 10.95 -23.95 2.39
CA GLY A 403 11.20 -24.58 1.10
C GLY A 403 12.65 -25.04 0.90
N LEU A 404 12.90 -25.79 -0.15
CA LEU A 404 14.23 -26.35 -0.46
C LEU A 404 15.29 -25.26 -0.61
N SER A 405 14.99 -24.16 -1.27
CA SER A 405 15.88 -23.01 -1.44
C SER A 405 16.29 -22.37 -0.11
N GLY A 406 15.36 -22.25 0.83
CA GLY A 406 15.65 -21.72 2.16
C GLY A 406 16.52 -22.68 3.00
N LYS A 407 16.31 -23.99 2.90
CA LYS A 407 17.20 -24.99 3.52
C LYS A 407 18.61 -24.89 2.97
N PHE A 408 18.73 -24.74 1.67
CA PHE A 408 20.03 -24.54 1.00
C PHE A 408 20.68 -23.24 1.47
N PHE A 409 19.92 -22.13 1.57
CA PHE A 409 20.40 -20.87 2.10
C PHE A 409 20.98 -21.05 3.51
N TRP A 410 20.26 -21.69 4.45
CA TRP A 410 20.74 -21.93 5.80
C TRP A 410 22.01 -22.77 5.84
N MET A 411 22.07 -23.83 5.05
CA MET A 411 23.26 -24.67 4.94
C MET A 411 24.48 -23.85 4.52
N VAL A 412 24.35 -23.03 3.51
CA VAL A 412 25.42 -22.19 2.99
C VAL A 412 25.85 -21.14 4.02
N GLN A 413 24.90 -20.51 4.75
CA GLN A 413 25.22 -19.55 5.81
C GLN A 413 25.96 -20.21 6.99
N ILE A 414 25.58 -21.41 7.39
CA ILE A 414 26.26 -22.16 8.47
C ILE A 414 27.70 -22.52 8.05
N ILE A 415 27.89 -23.01 6.81
CA ILE A 415 29.24 -23.31 6.28
C ILE A 415 30.10 -22.03 6.23
N ALA A 416 29.53 -20.93 5.79
CA ALA A 416 30.21 -19.63 5.79
C ALA A 416 30.60 -19.20 7.22
N GLY A 417 29.71 -19.36 8.18
CA GLY A 417 29.96 -19.08 9.60
C GLY A 417 31.10 -19.90 10.16
N LEU A 418 31.14 -21.21 9.91
CA LEU A 418 32.25 -22.10 10.31
C LEU A 418 33.56 -21.67 9.66
N SER A 419 33.54 -21.29 8.38
CA SER A 419 34.72 -20.80 7.65
C SER A 419 35.24 -19.49 8.25
N LEU A 420 34.33 -18.57 8.61
CA LEU A 420 34.69 -17.31 9.30
C LEU A 420 35.23 -17.57 10.70
N LEU A 421 34.73 -18.57 11.44
CA LEU A 421 35.24 -18.94 12.75
C LEU A 421 36.68 -19.41 12.66
N LEU A 422 37.01 -20.24 11.67
CA LEU A 422 38.38 -20.68 11.39
C LEU A 422 39.28 -19.48 11.06
N LEU A 423 38.79 -18.55 10.24
CA LEU A 423 39.52 -17.33 9.89
C LEU A 423 39.76 -16.42 11.14
N PHE A 424 38.77 -16.24 11.99
CA PHE A 424 38.90 -15.46 13.23
C PHE A 424 39.92 -16.08 14.20
N ASN A 425 39.92 -17.40 14.30
CA ASN A 425 40.95 -18.09 15.10
C ASN A 425 42.35 -17.96 14.45
N HIS A 426 42.45 -17.93 13.13
CA HIS A 426 43.70 -17.68 12.43
C HIS A 426 44.21 -16.24 12.71
N ILE A 427 43.31 -15.22 12.59
CA ILE A 427 43.61 -13.82 12.91
C ILE A 427 44.10 -13.69 14.35
N ARG A 428 43.44 -14.37 15.30
CA ARG A 428 43.84 -14.41 16.70
C ARG A 428 45.28 -14.90 16.88
N LYS A 429 45.66 -16.00 16.19
CA LYS A 429 46.99 -16.58 16.26
C LYS A 429 48.06 -15.70 15.60
N ALA A 430 47.68 -15.02 14.51
CA ALA A 430 48.55 -14.13 13.75
C ALA A 430 48.80 -12.79 14.48
N GLY A 431 47.91 -12.37 15.38
CA GLY A 431 48.00 -11.09 16.10
C GLY A 431 47.73 -9.86 15.23
N GLU A 432 47.27 -10.04 13.99
CA GLU A 432 46.98 -8.92 13.08
C GLU A 432 45.81 -9.24 12.12
N ILE A 433 45.11 -8.21 11.67
CA ILE A 433 44.13 -8.31 10.56
C ILE A 433 44.83 -7.87 9.26
N SER A 434 45.31 -8.83 8.50
CA SER A 434 45.93 -8.54 7.21
C SER A 434 44.91 -8.08 6.16
N LYS A 435 45.37 -7.45 5.07
CA LYS A 435 44.54 -7.16 3.90
C LYS A 435 43.92 -8.43 3.30
N ARG A 436 44.70 -9.54 3.33
CA ARG A 436 44.20 -10.85 2.86
C ARG A 436 43.05 -11.37 3.71
N ALA A 437 43.14 -11.25 5.06
CA ALA A 437 42.05 -11.64 5.95
C ALA A 437 40.76 -10.83 5.66
N THR A 438 40.87 -9.53 5.46
CA THR A 438 39.74 -8.68 5.07
C THR A 438 39.13 -9.14 3.75
N LEU A 439 39.93 -9.45 2.73
CA LEU A 439 39.49 -9.96 1.46
C LEU A 439 38.78 -11.33 1.58
N ILE A 440 39.29 -12.22 2.43
CA ILE A 440 38.69 -13.54 2.67
C ILE A 440 37.30 -13.36 3.32
N VAL A 441 37.12 -12.44 4.29
CA VAL A 441 35.79 -12.13 4.86
C VAL A 441 34.81 -11.69 3.77
N LEU A 442 35.25 -10.80 2.89
CA LEU A 442 34.40 -10.33 1.77
C LEU A 442 34.08 -11.46 0.79
N ILE A 443 35.05 -12.32 0.45
CA ILE A 443 34.83 -13.47 -0.44
C ILE A 443 33.85 -14.47 0.18
N ILE A 444 34.01 -14.84 1.45
CA ILE A 444 33.11 -15.76 2.13
C ILE A 444 31.70 -15.17 2.14
N SER A 445 31.56 -13.89 2.50
CA SER A 445 30.25 -13.21 2.52
C SER A 445 29.65 -13.13 1.12
N PHE A 446 30.41 -12.76 0.11
CA PHE A 446 29.98 -12.73 -1.29
C PHE A 446 29.49 -14.11 -1.77
N VAL A 447 30.30 -15.15 -1.58
CA VAL A 447 29.97 -16.50 -2.05
C VAL A 447 28.70 -17.02 -1.34
N SER A 448 28.62 -16.86 0.00
CA SER A 448 27.48 -17.35 0.76
C SER A 448 26.17 -16.65 0.38
N LEU A 449 26.19 -15.34 0.24
CA LEU A 449 25.02 -14.56 -0.17
C LEU A 449 24.65 -14.87 -1.62
N SER A 450 25.64 -14.93 -2.53
CA SER A 450 25.38 -15.20 -3.95
C SER A 450 24.81 -16.60 -4.17
N LEU A 451 25.37 -17.63 -3.54
CA LEU A 451 24.84 -19.00 -3.68
C LEU A 451 23.44 -19.12 -3.07
N GLY A 452 23.26 -18.58 -1.85
CA GLY A 452 21.99 -18.67 -1.15
C GLY A 452 20.85 -17.96 -1.89
N TRP A 453 21.05 -16.71 -2.28
CA TRP A 453 20.03 -15.93 -2.99
C TRP A 453 19.82 -16.41 -4.43
N SER A 454 20.86 -16.84 -5.14
CA SER A 454 20.69 -17.42 -6.47
C SER A 454 19.81 -18.67 -6.45
N ALA A 455 19.95 -19.52 -5.44
CA ALA A 455 19.05 -20.67 -5.26
C ALA A 455 17.61 -20.24 -4.99
N GLY A 456 17.42 -19.20 -4.15
CA GLY A 456 16.10 -18.61 -3.88
C GLY A 456 15.43 -18.06 -5.14
N PHE A 457 16.16 -17.25 -5.88
CA PHE A 457 15.66 -16.68 -7.15
C PHE A 457 15.44 -17.73 -8.24
N TYR A 458 16.30 -18.73 -8.35
CA TYR A 458 16.10 -19.84 -9.29
C TYR A 458 14.80 -20.60 -8.98
N GLY A 459 14.56 -20.94 -7.70
CA GLY A 459 13.36 -21.64 -7.28
C GLY A 459 12.06 -20.85 -7.53
N ASN A 460 12.13 -19.53 -7.44
CA ASN A 460 10.98 -18.62 -7.56
C ASN A 460 10.97 -17.82 -8.89
N ARG A 461 11.78 -18.20 -9.90
CA ARG A 461 11.99 -17.39 -11.10
C ARG A 461 10.72 -17.03 -11.87
N ASN A 462 9.72 -17.90 -11.83
CA ASN A 462 8.45 -17.68 -12.53
C ASN A 462 7.57 -16.60 -11.87
N ASN A 463 7.90 -16.20 -10.65
CA ASN A 463 7.20 -15.10 -9.95
C ASN A 463 7.76 -13.72 -10.35
N PHE A 464 8.79 -13.67 -11.20
CA PHE A 464 9.44 -12.44 -11.63
C PHE A 464 9.18 -12.19 -13.13
N ALA A 465 8.89 -10.94 -13.46
CA ALA A 465 8.67 -10.55 -14.85
C ALA A 465 9.96 -10.69 -15.69
N GLU A 466 9.83 -11.22 -16.89
CA GLU A 466 10.86 -11.09 -17.93
C GLU A 466 10.91 -9.65 -18.40
N VAL A 467 12.10 -9.19 -18.80
CA VAL A 467 12.28 -7.85 -19.36
C VAL A 467 11.41 -7.70 -20.62
N GLY A 468 10.54 -6.68 -20.63
CA GLY A 468 9.62 -6.39 -21.74
C GLY A 468 8.29 -7.14 -21.70
N THR A 469 8.00 -7.93 -20.64
CA THR A 469 6.70 -8.63 -20.52
C THR A 469 5.58 -7.76 -20.02
N VAL A 470 5.85 -6.76 -19.16
CA VAL A 470 4.82 -5.86 -18.62
C VAL A 470 4.07 -5.17 -19.74
N HIS A 471 4.80 -4.59 -20.69
CA HIS A 471 4.17 -3.98 -21.87
C HIS A 471 3.30 -4.95 -22.65
N LYS A 472 3.80 -6.18 -22.93
CA LYS A 472 3.02 -7.21 -23.62
C LYS A 472 1.78 -7.67 -22.84
N GLN A 473 1.83 -7.62 -21.52
CA GLN A 473 0.68 -7.96 -20.66
C GLN A 473 -0.36 -6.86 -20.71
N LEU A 474 0.08 -5.60 -20.61
CA LEU A 474 -0.80 -4.45 -20.70
C LEU A 474 -1.50 -4.38 -22.07
N GLU A 475 -0.80 -4.71 -23.17
CA GLU A 475 -1.42 -4.81 -24.50
C GLU A 475 -2.52 -5.89 -24.61
N LYS A 476 -2.59 -6.82 -23.66
CA LYS A 476 -3.67 -7.80 -23.57
C LYS A 476 -4.81 -7.35 -22.63
N SER A 477 -4.64 -6.20 -21.99
CA SER A 477 -5.67 -5.65 -21.12
C SER A 477 -6.95 -5.34 -21.89
N THR A 478 -8.09 -5.68 -21.30
CA THR A 478 -9.41 -5.28 -21.85
C THR A 478 -9.53 -3.75 -21.92
N LEU A 479 -8.90 -3.04 -20.97
CA LEU A 479 -8.92 -1.57 -20.90
C LEU A 479 -8.20 -0.88 -22.07
N ARG A 480 -7.31 -1.59 -22.81
CA ARG A 480 -6.62 -1.01 -23.98
C ARG A 480 -7.57 -0.45 -25.05
N VAL A 481 -8.82 -0.90 -25.07
CA VAL A 481 -9.82 -0.42 -26.02
C VAL A 481 -10.52 0.85 -25.55
N SER A 482 -10.35 1.26 -24.29
CA SER A 482 -10.96 2.47 -23.75
C SER A 482 -10.45 3.74 -24.43
N ASP A 483 -9.19 3.78 -24.88
CA ASP A 483 -8.61 4.88 -25.64
C ASP A 483 -9.13 4.98 -27.08
N GLN A 484 -9.80 3.92 -27.57
CA GLN A 484 -10.43 3.87 -28.88
C GLN A 484 -11.92 4.25 -28.82
N ILE A 485 -12.46 4.47 -27.63
CA ILE A 485 -13.80 5.02 -27.45
C ILE A 485 -13.68 6.55 -27.59
N GLN A 486 -14.16 7.06 -28.74
CA GLN A 486 -14.21 8.49 -29.00
C GLN A 486 -15.63 8.98 -28.70
N ASP A 487 -15.85 9.50 -27.50
CA ASP A 487 -17.10 10.12 -27.08
C ASP A 487 -16.83 11.44 -26.38
N GLU A 488 -17.79 12.35 -26.41
CA GLU A 488 -17.67 13.68 -25.81
C GLU A 488 -18.07 13.65 -24.32
N GLY A 489 -17.51 14.60 -23.56
CA GLY A 489 -17.80 14.80 -22.16
C GLY A 489 -17.15 13.77 -21.23
N PHE A 490 -17.52 13.83 -19.96
CA PHE A 490 -17.03 12.92 -18.93
C PHE A 490 -17.83 11.62 -18.91
N TYR A 491 -17.16 10.49 -18.78
CA TYR A 491 -17.79 9.19 -18.57
C TYR A 491 -16.83 8.25 -17.83
N ARG A 492 -17.40 7.27 -17.15
CA ARG A 492 -16.66 6.15 -16.61
C ARG A 492 -16.87 4.87 -17.40
N VAL A 493 -15.87 4.02 -17.31
CA VAL A 493 -15.84 2.69 -17.89
C VAL A 493 -15.82 1.67 -16.76
N ASP A 494 -16.58 0.59 -16.88
CA ASP A 494 -16.42 -0.58 -16.03
C ASP A 494 -16.14 -1.82 -16.91
N SER A 495 -15.68 -2.91 -16.31
CA SER A 495 -15.37 -4.12 -17.03
C SER A 495 -15.63 -5.37 -16.18
N VAL A 496 -16.11 -6.45 -16.83
CA VAL A 496 -16.36 -7.76 -16.19
C VAL A 496 -15.12 -8.29 -15.49
N ASP A 497 -14.01 -8.14 -16.16
CA ASP A 497 -12.71 -8.47 -15.65
C ASP A 497 -12.03 -7.17 -15.19
N GLY A 498 -12.71 -6.33 -14.41
CA GLY A 498 -12.10 -5.16 -13.77
C GLY A 498 -10.71 -5.48 -13.23
N ILE A 499 -10.44 -6.75 -13.30
CA ILE A 499 -9.21 -7.42 -13.06
C ILE A 499 -8.89 -8.20 -14.32
N ASN A 500 -7.94 -7.74 -15.09
CA ASN A 500 -7.18 -8.67 -15.89
C ASN A 500 -6.45 -9.57 -14.89
N ARG A 501 -7.18 -10.58 -14.40
CA ARG A 501 -6.56 -11.67 -13.66
C ARG A 501 -5.69 -12.41 -14.67
N HIS A 502 -4.49 -11.88 -14.90
CA HIS A 502 -3.42 -12.71 -15.40
C HIS A 502 -3.43 -13.94 -14.51
N ALA A 503 -3.50 -15.14 -15.07
CA ALA A 503 -3.64 -16.38 -14.32
C ALA A 503 -2.56 -16.55 -13.21
N GLU A 504 -1.55 -15.68 -13.22
CA GLU A 504 -0.44 -15.60 -12.28
C GLU A 504 -0.59 -14.47 -11.23
N LEU A 505 -1.49 -13.49 -11.47
CA LEU A 505 -1.73 -12.36 -10.57
C LEU A 505 -3.06 -12.52 -9.89
N ARG A 506 -3.04 -12.91 -8.64
CA ARG A 506 -4.22 -13.00 -7.77
C ARG A 506 -4.78 -11.63 -7.36
N PHE A 507 -4.16 -10.54 -7.81
CA PHE A 507 -4.47 -9.18 -7.38
C PHE A 507 -4.71 -8.27 -8.59
N PRO A 508 -5.68 -7.37 -8.48
CA PRO A 508 -5.93 -6.34 -9.47
C PRO A 508 -4.71 -5.43 -9.65
N ALA A 509 -4.51 -4.98 -10.86
CA ALA A 509 -3.49 -3.99 -11.20
C ALA A 509 -4.16 -2.67 -11.58
N ASN A 510 -3.50 -1.55 -11.31
CA ASN A 510 -3.97 -0.20 -11.67
C ASN A 510 -3.71 0.10 -13.16
N GLU A 511 -4.19 -0.77 -14.06
CA GLU A 511 -3.97 -0.69 -15.51
C GLU A 511 -4.68 0.51 -16.14
N ASN A 512 -5.74 1.00 -15.48
CA ASN A 512 -6.45 2.23 -15.80
C ASN A 512 -5.51 3.46 -15.86
N ILE A 513 -4.49 3.53 -15.02
CA ILE A 513 -3.46 4.59 -15.06
C ILE A 513 -2.65 4.51 -16.36
N TRP A 514 -2.32 3.31 -16.83
CA TRP A 514 -1.62 3.13 -18.10
C TRP A 514 -2.44 3.59 -19.29
N TRP A 515 -3.72 3.18 -19.34
CA TRP A 515 -4.62 3.43 -20.44
C TRP A 515 -5.35 4.76 -20.33
N LYS A 516 -5.14 5.53 -19.25
CA LYS A 516 -5.86 6.78 -18.97
C LYS A 516 -7.37 6.62 -19.08
N SER A 517 -7.87 5.51 -18.55
CA SER A 517 -9.28 5.17 -18.53
C SER A 517 -9.89 5.56 -17.18
N ASN A 518 -10.98 6.32 -17.19
CA ASN A 518 -11.77 6.60 -15.99
C ASN A 518 -12.52 5.33 -15.57
N ASN A 519 -11.79 4.33 -15.09
CA ASN A 519 -12.35 3.05 -14.67
C ASN A 519 -12.57 3.03 -13.16
N LEU A 520 -13.66 2.43 -12.70
CA LEU A 520 -13.98 2.32 -11.27
C LEU A 520 -12.97 1.49 -10.50
N PHE A 521 -12.32 0.56 -11.17
CA PHE A 521 -11.39 -0.35 -10.55
C PHE A 521 -10.12 0.33 -10.03
N ILE A 522 -9.74 0.03 -8.77
CA ILE A 522 -8.50 0.52 -8.16
C ILE A 522 -7.98 -0.42 -7.08
N TYR A 523 -6.65 -0.50 -6.97
CA TYR A 523 -5.92 -0.99 -5.81
C TYR A 523 -5.13 0.15 -5.18
N ASN A 524 -5.64 0.72 -4.10
CA ASN A 524 -5.01 1.83 -3.40
C ASN A 524 -5.34 1.78 -1.90
N SER A 525 -4.34 1.97 -1.05
CA SER A 525 -4.53 2.03 0.41
C SER A 525 -5.11 3.36 0.93
N ARG A 526 -5.50 4.26 0.03
CA ARG A 526 -6.04 5.59 0.34
C ARG A 526 -7.50 5.75 -0.09
N ILE A 527 -8.21 4.64 -0.35
CA ILE A 527 -9.65 4.68 -0.64
C ILE A 527 -10.37 5.31 0.56
N PRO A 528 -11.23 6.33 0.34
CA PRO A 528 -11.98 6.96 1.43
C PRO A 528 -12.84 5.95 2.20
N GLU A 529 -12.86 6.06 3.54
CA GLU A 529 -13.67 5.20 4.39
C GLU A 529 -15.17 5.37 4.10
N THR A 530 -15.62 6.60 3.85
CA THR A 530 -17.01 6.90 3.49
C THR A 530 -17.44 6.18 2.21
N LEU A 531 -16.56 6.08 1.21
CA LEU A 531 -16.83 5.35 -0.04
C LEU A 531 -16.94 3.84 0.21
N THR A 532 -16.12 3.29 1.10
CA THR A 532 -16.23 1.88 1.51
C THR A 532 -17.55 1.67 2.26
N GLY A 533 -17.89 2.54 3.23
CA GLY A 533 -19.13 2.51 3.97
C GLY A 533 -20.37 2.58 3.08
N PHE A 534 -20.40 3.49 2.11
CA PHE A 534 -21.48 3.60 1.12
C PHE A 534 -21.76 2.26 0.39
N ASN A 535 -20.71 1.57 -0.01
CA ASN A 535 -20.90 0.29 -0.71
C ASN A 535 -21.29 -0.86 0.22
N VAL A 536 -20.89 -0.82 1.48
CA VAL A 536 -21.35 -1.77 2.52
C VAL A 536 -22.85 -1.56 2.77
N GLU A 537 -23.28 -0.31 2.93
CA GLU A 537 -24.69 0.06 3.12
C GLU A 537 -25.59 -0.41 1.97
N LEU A 538 -25.06 -0.49 0.76
CA LEU A 538 -25.78 -0.95 -0.43
C LEU A 538 -25.58 -2.44 -0.71
N GLY A 539 -24.98 -3.21 0.19
CA GLY A 539 -24.76 -4.63 0.02
C GLY A 539 -23.84 -4.99 -1.17
N ASN A 540 -23.01 -4.04 -1.65
CA ASN A 540 -22.07 -4.27 -2.75
C ASN A 540 -20.80 -4.97 -2.25
N SER A 541 -20.95 -6.20 -1.81
CA SER A 541 -19.89 -6.97 -1.14
C SER A 541 -18.71 -7.32 -2.04
N TYR A 542 -18.97 -7.59 -3.31
CA TYR A 542 -17.90 -7.93 -4.27
C TYR A 542 -16.96 -6.74 -4.48
N GLY A 543 -17.50 -5.56 -4.65
CA GLY A 543 -16.75 -4.35 -4.92
C GLY A 543 -15.79 -3.96 -3.80
N TYR A 544 -16.13 -4.33 -2.57
CA TYR A 544 -15.49 -3.80 -1.36
C TYR A 544 -15.15 -4.84 -0.28
N ALA A 545 -14.95 -6.08 -0.67
CA ALA A 545 -14.52 -7.12 0.28
C ALA A 545 -13.22 -6.80 1.02
N ARG A 546 -12.46 -5.83 0.52
CA ARG A 546 -11.19 -5.38 1.10
C ARG A 546 -11.07 -3.87 1.06
N ARG A 547 -10.67 -3.26 2.16
CA ARG A 547 -10.51 -1.80 2.33
C ARG A 547 -9.53 -1.12 1.36
N VAL A 548 -8.74 -1.87 0.63
CA VAL A 548 -7.73 -1.38 -0.32
C VAL A 548 -8.10 -1.59 -1.78
N TYR A 549 -9.29 -2.10 -2.04
CA TYR A 549 -9.79 -2.35 -3.40
C TYR A 549 -11.14 -1.71 -3.61
N MET A 550 -11.31 -1.10 -4.77
CA MET A 550 -12.60 -0.89 -5.40
C MET A 550 -12.60 -1.73 -6.66
N LEU A 551 -13.54 -2.67 -6.79
CA LEU A 551 -13.59 -3.57 -7.93
C LEU A 551 -14.66 -3.11 -8.94
N SER A 552 -15.81 -3.78 -9.00
CA SER A 552 -16.90 -3.51 -9.91
C SER A 552 -18.20 -3.40 -9.14
N ASN A 553 -19.20 -2.75 -9.73
CA ASN A 553 -20.56 -2.71 -9.19
C ASN A 553 -21.36 -3.99 -9.49
N GLU A 554 -20.73 -5.05 -10.00
CA GLU A 554 -21.38 -6.30 -10.44
C GLU A 554 -22.52 -6.08 -11.45
N ASN A 555 -22.47 -5.01 -12.23
CA ASN A 555 -23.53 -4.60 -13.16
C ASN A 555 -24.89 -4.34 -12.47
N ARG A 556 -24.88 -3.89 -11.23
CA ARG A 556 -26.08 -3.39 -10.55
C ARG A 556 -26.50 -2.09 -11.20
N MET A 557 -27.69 -2.09 -11.77
CA MET A 557 -28.17 -1.01 -12.66
C MET A 557 -28.22 0.35 -11.96
N GLY A 558 -28.63 0.43 -10.69
CA GLY A 558 -28.65 1.69 -9.93
C GLY A 558 -27.26 2.18 -9.56
N LEU A 559 -26.34 1.29 -9.17
CA LEU A 559 -24.96 1.67 -8.86
C LEU A 559 -24.20 2.15 -10.11
N ASP A 560 -24.33 1.44 -11.24
CA ASP A 560 -23.70 1.85 -12.50
C ASP A 560 -24.19 3.22 -12.95
N TYR A 561 -25.48 3.50 -12.75
CA TYR A 561 -26.07 4.80 -12.99
C TYR A 561 -25.48 5.89 -12.09
N LEU A 562 -25.47 5.71 -10.77
CA LEU A 562 -24.93 6.69 -9.80
C LEU A 562 -23.45 6.99 -10.03
N TYR A 563 -22.66 5.98 -10.39
CA TYR A 563 -21.25 6.18 -10.68
C TYR A 563 -20.99 6.74 -12.08
N GLY A 564 -22.00 6.93 -12.93
CA GLY A 564 -21.86 7.45 -14.27
C GLY A 564 -21.12 6.52 -15.23
N VAL A 565 -21.34 5.21 -15.09
CA VAL A 565 -20.78 4.20 -16.00
C VAL A 565 -21.51 4.25 -17.33
N ARG A 566 -20.84 4.80 -18.34
CA ARG A 566 -21.36 4.92 -19.71
C ARG A 566 -21.01 3.71 -20.55
N TYR A 567 -19.82 3.14 -20.35
CA TYR A 567 -19.34 2.02 -21.13
C TYR A 567 -18.96 0.84 -20.26
N TYR A 568 -19.29 -0.35 -20.74
CA TYR A 568 -18.91 -1.61 -20.13
C TYR A 568 -18.11 -2.42 -21.13
N LEU A 569 -16.95 -2.94 -20.70
CA LEU A 569 -16.06 -3.74 -21.55
C LEU A 569 -16.15 -5.21 -21.17
N GLY A 570 -16.62 -6.04 -22.10
CA GLY A 570 -16.73 -7.49 -21.97
C GLY A 570 -15.66 -8.19 -22.79
N ASN A 571 -15.11 -9.29 -22.29
CA ASN A 571 -14.13 -10.09 -23.01
C ASN A 571 -14.71 -11.47 -23.35
N ASP A 572 -14.66 -11.87 -24.64
CA ASP A 572 -15.11 -13.18 -25.12
C ASP A 572 -14.16 -14.35 -24.78
N THR A 573 -13.07 -14.11 -24.05
CA THR A 573 -12.15 -15.19 -23.70
C THR A 573 -12.81 -16.17 -22.74
N LYS A 574 -13.15 -17.36 -23.25
CA LYS A 574 -13.58 -18.55 -22.50
C LYS A 574 -12.52 -18.87 -21.44
N LYS A 575 -12.65 -18.35 -20.25
CA LYS A 575 -11.81 -18.77 -19.11
C LYS A 575 -12.19 -20.19 -18.71
N LYS A 576 -11.20 -21.02 -18.39
CA LYS A 576 -11.39 -22.33 -17.79
C LYS A 576 -12.30 -22.22 -16.56
N GLY A 577 -13.50 -22.76 -16.64
CA GLY A 577 -14.52 -22.75 -15.59
C GLY A 577 -15.82 -22.04 -15.95
N TYR A 578 -15.80 -21.11 -16.87
CA TYR A 578 -17.01 -20.48 -17.42
C TYR A 578 -17.29 -21.10 -18.81
N LYS A 579 -18.07 -22.15 -18.82
CA LYS A 579 -18.58 -22.72 -20.07
C LYS A 579 -19.66 -21.78 -20.61
N ASP A 580 -19.40 -21.22 -21.80
CA ASP A 580 -20.42 -20.57 -22.66
C ASP A 580 -21.22 -19.41 -22.03
N SER A 581 -20.73 -18.74 -21.01
CA SER A 581 -21.38 -17.52 -20.56
C SER A 581 -21.01 -16.39 -21.50
N ASP A 582 -21.97 -15.92 -22.30
CA ASP A 582 -22.00 -14.52 -22.65
C ASP A 582 -21.93 -13.77 -21.34
N TYR A 583 -20.87 -12.98 -21.12
CA TYR A 583 -20.75 -12.23 -19.90
C TYR A 583 -22.02 -11.42 -19.69
N TYR A 584 -22.67 -11.60 -18.56
CA TYR A 584 -23.84 -10.82 -18.25
C TYR A 584 -23.45 -9.35 -18.21
N VAL A 585 -24.02 -8.59 -19.10
CA VAL A 585 -23.96 -7.14 -19.11
C VAL A 585 -25.20 -6.63 -18.42
N GLY A 586 -25.05 -5.65 -17.50
CA GLY A 586 -26.14 -5.11 -16.72
C GLY A 586 -27.30 -4.62 -17.59
N TYR A 587 -28.52 -4.61 -17.04
CA TYR A 587 -29.69 -4.04 -17.70
C TYR A 587 -29.40 -2.57 -18.09
N GLY A 588 -29.86 -2.17 -19.25
CA GLY A 588 -29.65 -0.83 -19.80
C GLY A 588 -28.42 -0.69 -20.68
N PHE A 589 -27.55 -1.68 -20.74
CA PHE A 589 -26.38 -1.67 -21.62
C PHE A 589 -26.67 -2.37 -22.96
N GLU A 590 -26.37 -1.70 -24.07
CA GLU A 590 -26.51 -2.22 -25.42
C GLU A 590 -25.17 -2.39 -26.12
N PRO A 591 -24.96 -3.47 -26.91
CA PRO A 591 -23.71 -3.69 -27.63
C PRO A 591 -23.57 -2.64 -28.73
N VAL A 592 -22.43 -1.94 -28.77
CA VAL A 592 -22.16 -0.90 -29.77
C VAL A 592 -20.99 -1.24 -30.68
N LYS A 593 -19.99 -1.98 -30.20
CA LYS A 593 -18.79 -2.28 -30.97
C LYS A 593 -18.06 -3.51 -30.43
N ASP A 594 -17.30 -4.16 -31.31
CA ASP A 594 -16.29 -5.18 -30.94
C ASP A 594 -14.94 -4.71 -31.46
N ILE A 595 -13.95 -4.66 -30.59
CA ILE A 595 -12.58 -4.29 -30.91
C ILE A 595 -11.66 -5.39 -30.42
N ASP A 596 -11.07 -6.14 -31.35
CA ASP A 596 -10.12 -7.24 -31.05
C ASP A 596 -10.67 -8.28 -30.05
N GLY A 597 -11.96 -8.60 -30.14
CA GLY A 597 -12.64 -9.56 -29.28
C GLY A 597 -13.08 -8.98 -27.91
N VAL A 598 -12.92 -7.68 -27.71
CA VAL A 598 -13.52 -6.97 -26.58
C VAL A 598 -14.82 -6.33 -27.03
N LYS A 599 -15.94 -6.83 -26.48
CA LYS A 599 -17.26 -6.25 -26.75
C LYS A 599 -17.46 -5.00 -25.91
N ILE A 600 -17.85 -3.92 -26.55
CA ILE A 600 -18.15 -2.64 -25.92
C ILE A 600 -19.66 -2.48 -25.87
N TYR A 601 -20.19 -2.24 -24.68
CA TYR A 601 -21.60 -1.96 -24.44
C TYR A 601 -21.74 -0.51 -23.96
N LYS A 602 -22.78 0.18 -24.39
CA LYS A 602 -23.08 1.55 -23.98
C LYS A 602 -24.38 1.56 -23.18
N ASN A 603 -24.34 2.26 -22.04
CA ASN A 603 -25.56 2.49 -21.23
C ASN A 603 -26.50 3.40 -22.01
N LYS A 604 -27.77 3.03 -22.06
CA LYS A 604 -28.83 3.82 -22.66
C LYS A 604 -29.11 5.12 -21.89
N TYR A 605 -28.81 5.13 -20.58
CA TYR A 605 -28.93 6.28 -19.71
C TYR A 605 -27.55 6.76 -19.31
N ASP A 606 -27.26 8.01 -19.65
CA ASP A 606 -25.95 8.62 -19.37
C ASP A 606 -26.14 9.84 -18.48
N VAL A 607 -25.67 9.76 -17.27
CA VAL A 607 -25.66 10.88 -16.31
C VAL A 607 -24.28 11.55 -16.18
N GLY A 608 -23.28 11.03 -16.87
CA GLY A 608 -21.92 11.57 -16.84
C GLY A 608 -21.34 11.63 -15.42
N LEU A 609 -20.88 12.84 -15.02
CA LEU A 609 -20.33 13.07 -13.69
C LEU A 609 -21.39 13.29 -12.60
N GLY A 610 -22.66 13.53 -12.99
CA GLY A 610 -23.75 13.79 -12.07
C GLY A 610 -25.00 14.34 -12.73
N PHE A 611 -26.00 14.63 -11.91
CA PHE A 611 -27.31 15.13 -12.33
C PHE A 611 -28.00 15.88 -11.18
N VAL A 612 -29.12 16.55 -11.47
CA VAL A 612 -29.88 17.32 -10.48
C VAL A 612 -31.02 16.50 -9.91
N TYR A 613 -31.06 16.32 -8.58
CA TYR A 613 -32.22 15.81 -7.85
C TYR A 613 -33.23 16.92 -7.58
N ASP A 614 -34.51 16.62 -7.74
CA ASP A 614 -35.62 17.46 -7.33
C ASP A 614 -36.17 17.12 -5.94
N LYS A 615 -35.77 15.98 -5.37
CA LYS A 615 -36.18 15.49 -4.07
C LYS A 615 -34.97 15.22 -3.17
N ALA A 616 -35.19 15.34 -1.86
CA ALA A 616 -34.23 14.98 -0.84
C ALA A 616 -34.90 14.24 0.32
N ILE A 617 -34.15 13.31 0.92
CA ILE A 617 -34.49 12.60 2.16
C ILE A 617 -33.37 12.80 3.16
N THR A 618 -33.65 12.61 4.45
CA THR A 618 -32.64 12.66 5.49
C THR A 618 -31.81 11.37 5.54
N GLU A 619 -30.57 11.47 6.05
CA GLU A 619 -29.75 10.30 6.32
C GLU A 619 -30.43 9.31 7.27
N GLY A 620 -31.06 9.80 8.36
CA GLY A 620 -31.77 8.96 9.31
C GLY A 620 -32.98 8.22 8.75
N ASP A 621 -33.63 8.74 7.68
CA ASP A 621 -34.69 8.00 6.99
C ASP A 621 -34.10 6.98 6.02
N PHE A 622 -32.98 7.32 5.38
CA PHE A 622 -32.27 6.41 4.48
C PHE A 622 -31.71 5.18 5.21
N GLU A 623 -31.15 5.35 6.39
CA GLU A 623 -30.59 4.26 7.21
C GLU A 623 -31.62 3.16 7.54
N LYS A 624 -32.90 3.52 7.65
CA LYS A 624 -33.99 2.56 7.95
C LYS A 624 -34.34 1.63 6.78
N LEU A 625 -33.87 1.91 5.59
CA LEU A 625 -34.14 1.11 4.40
C LEU A 625 -33.19 -0.07 4.32
N ASP A 626 -33.66 -1.20 3.76
CA ASP A 626 -32.78 -2.32 3.38
C ASP A 626 -31.96 -1.95 2.13
N SER A 627 -30.85 -2.65 1.88
CA SER A 627 -29.86 -2.32 0.85
C SER A 627 -30.43 -2.11 -0.55
N LEU A 628 -31.37 -2.96 -0.99
CA LEU A 628 -31.99 -2.86 -2.32
C LEU A 628 -32.99 -1.69 -2.42
N TYR A 629 -33.66 -1.35 -1.32
CA TYR A 629 -34.50 -0.17 -1.23
C TYR A 629 -33.65 1.10 -1.21
N LYS A 630 -32.51 1.07 -0.54
CA LYS A 630 -31.52 2.15 -0.55
C LYS A 630 -31.06 2.48 -1.98
N GLU A 631 -30.75 1.46 -2.80
CA GLU A 631 -30.38 1.66 -4.21
C GLU A 631 -31.48 2.36 -5.00
N GLN A 632 -32.75 1.94 -4.81
CA GLN A 632 -33.88 2.57 -5.51
C GLN A 632 -34.16 3.99 -4.98
N ALA A 633 -33.98 4.26 -3.70
CA ALA A 633 -34.11 5.59 -3.12
C ALA A 633 -33.11 6.57 -3.71
N LEU A 634 -31.85 6.17 -3.83
CA LEU A 634 -30.78 6.99 -4.42
C LEU A 634 -30.98 7.34 -5.90
N MET A 635 -31.80 6.62 -6.60
CA MET A 635 -32.18 6.98 -7.97
C MET A 635 -33.23 8.11 -8.01
N GLN A 636 -33.96 8.36 -6.91
CA GLN A 636 -35.10 9.25 -6.85
C GLN A 636 -34.84 10.52 -6.04
N ALA A 637 -34.06 10.43 -4.98
CA ALA A 637 -33.84 11.50 -4.02
C ALA A 637 -32.39 11.55 -3.57
N ALA A 638 -31.89 12.75 -3.33
CA ALA A 638 -30.62 12.97 -2.65
C ALA A 638 -30.75 12.61 -1.17
N VAL A 639 -29.75 11.92 -0.62
CA VAL A 639 -29.62 11.75 0.83
C VAL A 639 -28.75 12.89 1.37
N VAL A 640 -29.32 13.73 2.20
CA VAL A 640 -28.66 14.95 2.71
C VAL A 640 -28.42 14.78 4.22
N PRO A 641 -27.20 15.10 4.71
CA PRO A 641 -26.92 15.17 6.14
C PRO A 641 -27.87 16.12 6.86
N GLU A 642 -28.30 15.77 8.06
CA GLU A 642 -29.33 16.52 8.81
C GLU A 642 -28.94 17.98 9.10
N ASP A 643 -27.65 18.24 9.30
CA ASP A 643 -27.10 19.57 9.57
C ASP A 643 -27.00 20.45 8.31
N GLU A 644 -27.04 19.84 7.12
CA GLU A 644 -27.00 20.53 5.81
C GLU A 644 -28.42 20.80 5.24
N MET A 645 -29.47 20.35 5.90
CA MET A 645 -30.87 20.51 5.44
C MET A 645 -31.41 21.94 5.55
N GLY A 646 -30.63 22.91 6.00
CA GLY A 646 -31.11 24.26 6.36
C GLY A 646 -31.53 25.17 5.19
N ASP A 647 -30.96 25.02 3.98
CA ASP A 647 -31.32 25.75 2.78
C ASP A 647 -31.34 24.79 1.60
N THR A 648 -32.49 24.19 1.37
CA THR A 648 -32.71 23.21 0.30
C THR A 648 -33.11 23.83 -1.04
N GLY A 649 -33.15 25.18 -1.13
CA GLY A 649 -33.63 25.87 -2.30
C GLY A 649 -35.08 25.44 -2.67
N ASN A 650 -35.28 25.00 -3.91
CA ASN A 650 -36.57 24.48 -4.42
C ASN A 650 -36.69 22.95 -4.26
N THR A 651 -35.72 22.27 -3.62
CA THR A 651 -35.71 20.82 -3.46
C THR A 651 -36.87 20.40 -2.54
N VAL A 652 -37.66 19.41 -2.98
CA VAL A 652 -38.75 18.87 -2.18
C VAL A 652 -38.20 17.89 -1.14
N ILE A 653 -38.23 18.26 0.14
CA ILE A 653 -37.95 17.32 1.22
C ILE A 653 -39.14 16.35 1.35
N THR A 654 -38.83 15.07 1.38
CA THR A 654 -39.84 14.00 1.49
C THR A 654 -39.39 12.94 2.47
N ASP A 655 -40.28 12.09 2.93
CA ASP A 655 -39.94 10.94 3.75
C ASP A 655 -39.59 9.77 2.83
N ALA A 656 -38.65 8.91 3.24
CA ALA A 656 -38.21 7.77 2.43
C ALA A 656 -39.37 6.80 2.06
N ASP A 657 -40.37 6.65 2.94
CA ASP A 657 -41.54 5.80 2.71
C ASP A 657 -42.50 6.32 1.65
N LYS A 658 -42.32 7.58 1.21
CA LYS A 658 -43.11 8.19 0.11
C LYS A 658 -42.47 8.04 -1.26
N LEU A 659 -41.23 7.48 -1.31
CA LEU A 659 -40.59 7.15 -2.59
C LEU A 659 -41.23 5.88 -3.22
N GLU A 660 -40.99 5.70 -4.50
CA GLU A 660 -41.52 4.51 -5.20
C GLU A 660 -40.51 3.36 -5.05
N TYR A 661 -41.02 2.19 -4.68
CA TYR A 661 -40.21 0.98 -4.59
C TYR A 661 -40.86 -0.16 -5.35
N ASP A 662 -40.07 -0.94 -6.06
CA ASP A 662 -40.54 -2.17 -6.73
C ASP A 662 -39.45 -3.26 -6.55
N VAL A 663 -39.34 -3.72 -5.29
CA VAL A 663 -38.54 -4.85 -4.85
C VAL A 663 -39.52 -5.90 -4.33
N LYS A 664 -39.50 -7.10 -4.93
CA LYS A 664 -40.41 -8.19 -4.54
C LYS A 664 -39.62 -9.37 -4.07
N ASP A 665 -39.89 -9.85 -2.87
CA ASP A 665 -39.37 -11.12 -2.35
C ASP A 665 -40.15 -12.26 -3.05
N LEU A 666 -39.41 -13.12 -3.76
CA LEU A 666 -39.96 -14.21 -4.55
C LEU A 666 -39.90 -15.52 -3.76
N PRO A 667 -40.96 -16.34 -3.80
CA PRO A 667 -40.95 -17.68 -3.22
C PRO A 667 -39.96 -18.57 -4.00
N TYR A 668 -39.23 -19.38 -3.26
CA TYR A 668 -38.31 -20.36 -3.82
C TYR A 668 -38.31 -21.68 -3.02
N GLU A 669 -37.81 -22.74 -3.63
CA GLU A 669 -37.56 -24.03 -3.01
C GLU A 669 -36.04 -24.31 -2.96
N ILE A 670 -35.58 -24.87 -1.84
CA ILE A 670 -34.18 -25.36 -1.73
C ILE A 670 -34.17 -26.83 -2.16
N ALA A 671 -33.37 -27.14 -3.16
CA ALA A 671 -33.17 -28.49 -3.71
C ALA A 671 -31.69 -28.86 -3.78
N ASN A 672 -31.41 -30.12 -4.06
CA ASN A 672 -30.07 -30.63 -4.40
C ASN A 672 -28.99 -30.23 -3.37
N GLN A 673 -29.24 -30.45 -2.08
CA GLN A 673 -28.24 -30.20 -1.03
C GLN A 673 -27.12 -31.24 -1.13
N ASP A 674 -25.88 -30.78 -1.36
CA ASP A 674 -24.69 -31.62 -1.44
C ASP A 674 -23.68 -31.24 -0.36
N GLY A 675 -23.59 -32.07 0.69
CA GLY A 675 -22.71 -31.82 1.83
C GLY A 675 -23.10 -30.60 2.66
N LEU A 676 -24.33 -30.13 2.53
CA LEU A 676 -24.87 -28.97 3.22
C LEU A 676 -26.22 -29.33 3.85
N THR A 677 -26.49 -28.79 5.03
CA THR A 677 -27.81 -28.89 5.69
C THR A 677 -28.27 -27.47 6.02
N VAL A 678 -29.48 -27.10 5.63
CA VAL A 678 -30.10 -25.82 5.91
C VAL A 678 -31.20 -26.01 6.94
N GLU A 679 -31.14 -25.27 8.02
CA GLU A 679 -32.17 -25.15 9.05
C GLU A 679 -32.49 -23.67 9.23
N GLU A 680 -33.55 -23.35 9.96
CA GLU A 680 -33.93 -21.95 10.23
C GLU A 680 -32.77 -21.20 10.89
N GLY A 681 -32.25 -20.17 10.23
CA GLY A 681 -31.13 -19.34 10.71
C GLY A 681 -29.76 -20.02 10.72
N LYS A 682 -29.61 -21.26 10.19
CA LYS A 682 -28.35 -22.00 10.24
C LYS A 682 -28.06 -22.80 8.99
N ILE A 683 -26.80 -22.81 8.60
CA ILE A 683 -26.25 -23.67 7.55
C ILE A 683 -25.06 -24.45 8.12
N GLU A 684 -25.08 -25.78 7.96
CA GLU A 684 -23.92 -26.62 8.26
C GLU A 684 -23.32 -27.12 6.94
N ALA A 685 -22.16 -26.61 6.58
CA ALA A 685 -21.32 -27.09 5.48
C ALA A 685 -20.35 -28.15 5.98
N LYS A 686 -20.63 -29.43 5.65
CA LYS A 686 -19.89 -30.61 6.17
C LYS A 686 -18.59 -30.86 5.42
N LYS A 687 -18.44 -30.30 4.23
CA LYS A 687 -17.25 -30.41 3.36
C LYS A 687 -16.93 -29.05 2.72
N GLU A 688 -15.75 -28.94 2.15
CA GLU A 688 -15.40 -27.85 1.24
C GLU A 688 -16.32 -27.92 0.01
N ASP A 689 -16.66 -26.78 -0.59
CA ASP A 689 -17.57 -26.65 -1.75
C ASP A 689 -18.94 -27.28 -1.52
N ALA A 690 -19.43 -27.24 -0.29
CA ALA A 690 -20.80 -27.67 0.02
C ALA A 690 -21.81 -26.76 -0.67
N SER A 691 -22.90 -27.33 -1.22
CA SER A 691 -23.81 -26.53 -2.07
C SER A 691 -25.27 -26.88 -1.89
N MET A 692 -26.11 -25.91 -2.24
CA MET A 692 -27.56 -26.04 -2.42
C MET A 692 -28.01 -25.39 -3.72
N THR A 693 -29.19 -25.72 -4.17
CA THR A 693 -29.82 -25.10 -5.35
C THR A 693 -31.13 -24.42 -4.95
N ILE A 694 -31.32 -23.17 -5.32
CA ILE A 694 -32.57 -22.44 -5.24
C ILE A 694 -33.30 -22.62 -6.56
N LEU A 695 -34.58 -23.04 -6.48
CA LEU A 695 -35.48 -23.17 -7.60
C LEU A 695 -36.62 -22.14 -7.46
N ALA A 696 -36.73 -21.25 -8.43
CA ALA A 696 -37.82 -20.27 -8.48
C ALA A 696 -38.55 -20.33 -9.79
N LYS A 697 -39.88 -20.06 -9.72
CA LYS A 697 -40.81 -20.11 -10.89
C LYS A 697 -41.53 -18.77 -11.02
N ASP A 698 -41.99 -18.51 -12.25
CA ASP A 698 -42.83 -17.35 -12.58
C ASP A 698 -42.17 -16.00 -12.21
N ILE A 699 -40.83 -15.94 -12.34
CA ILE A 699 -40.06 -14.71 -12.09
C ILE A 699 -40.48 -13.64 -13.08
N PRO A 700 -40.87 -12.42 -12.61
CA PRO A 700 -41.20 -11.30 -13.48
C PRO A 700 -39.98 -10.87 -14.30
N ASP A 701 -40.19 -9.94 -15.23
CA ASP A 701 -39.12 -9.28 -15.97
C ASP A 701 -38.36 -8.34 -15.01
N CYS A 702 -37.15 -8.75 -14.54
CA CYS A 702 -36.47 -8.08 -13.43
C CYS A 702 -34.95 -8.30 -13.42
N GLN A 703 -34.26 -7.48 -12.69
CA GLN A 703 -32.91 -7.81 -12.16
C GLN A 703 -33.11 -8.71 -10.93
N LEU A 704 -32.58 -9.93 -10.99
CA LEU A 704 -32.72 -10.93 -9.93
C LEU A 704 -31.54 -10.84 -8.96
N MET A 705 -31.85 -10.80 -7.66
CA MET A 705 -30.86 -10.72 -6.59
C MET A 705 -31.00 -11.91 -5.66
N VAL A 706 -29.87 -12.50 -5.27
CA VAL A 706 -29.81 -13.44 -4.14
C VAL A 706 -29.18 -12.69 -2.96
N SER A 707 -29.97 -12.49 -1.91
CA SER A 707 -29.55 -11.73 -0.74
C SER A 707 -29.35 -12.64 0.48
N PHE A 708 -28.32 -12.37 1.23
CA PHE A 708 -28.05 -12.98 2.53
C PHE A 708 -28.02 -11.89 3.58
N ASP A 709 -28.85 -12.03 4.60
CA ASP A 709 -28.91 -11.10 5.72
C ASP A 709 -28.15 -11.67 6.90
N ASN A 710 -27.21 -10.85 7.43
CA ASN A 710 -26.39 -11.14 8.60
C ASN A 710 -25.67 -12.51 8.52
N LEU A 711 -25.10 -12.84 7.36
CA LEU A 711 -24.38 -14.10 7.16
C LEU A 711 -23.04 -14.09 7.89
N LEU A 712 -22.88 -14.99 8.83
CA LEU A 712 -21.67 -15.16 9.64
C LEU A 712 -21.22 -16.63 9.63
N ARG A 713 -19.93 -16.86 9.42
CA ARG A 713 -19.31 -18.17 9.62
C ARG A 713 -18.79 -18.28 11.03
N ASN A 714 -19.33 -19.22 11.83
CA ASN A 714 -18.88 -19.45 13.18
C ASN A 714 -17.46 -20.02 13.21
N ALA A 715 -16.54 -19.34 13.87
CA ALA A 715 -15.18 -19.80 14.11
C ALA A 715 -14.94 -19.93 15.62
N ARG A 716 -14.34 -21.05 16.04
CA ARG A 716 -14.05 -21.30 17.46
C ARG A 716 -13.18 -20.17 18.01
N GLY A 717 -13.67 -19.46 19.03
CA GLY A 717 -12.94 -18.41 19.75
C GLY A 717 -12.94 -17.05 19.09
N ASN A 718 -13.76 -16.81 18.07
CA ASN A 718 -13.92 -15.49 17.44
C ASN A 718 -15.41 -15.11 17.40
N GLU A 719 -15.82 -14.13 18.21
CA GLU A 719 -17.18 -13.61 18.26
C GLU A 719 -17.60 -12.92 16.95
N ASN A 720 -16.65 -12.40 16.20
CA ASN A 720 -16.88 -11.73 14.92
C ASN A 720 -16.91 -12.68 13.71
N GLY A 721 -16.96 -14.00 13.96
CA GLY A 721 -17.00 -14.98 12.90
C GLY A 721 -15.65 -15.29 12.25
N GLY A 722 -15.63 -16.23 11.31
CA GLY A 722 -14.46 -16.64 10.52
C GLY A 722 -14.56 -16.15 9.07
N SER A 723 -13.42 -16.05 8.38
CA SER A 723 -13.40 -15.78 6.94
C SER A 723 -14.13 -16.86 6.15
N TYR A 724 -14.86 -16.46 5.11
CA TYR A 724 -15.57 -17.38 4.21
C TYR A 724 -15.61 -16.86 2.79
N GLU A 725 -15.94 -17.74 1.89
CA GLU A 725 -16.14 -17.46 0.48
C GLU A 725 -17.38 -18.22 0.02
N ILE A 726 -18.29 -17.50 -0.63
CA ILE A 726 -19.52 -18.04 -1.19
C ILE A 726 -19.66 -17.60 -2.64
N TYR A 727 -20.31 -18.40 -3.46
CA TYR A 727 -20.76 -17.94 -4.76
C TYR A 727 -22.14 -18.46 -5.13
N ALA A 728 -22.86 -17.67 -5.92
CA ALA A 728 -24.12 -18.05 -6.55
C ALA A 728 -23.95 -18.12 -8.07
N SER A 729 -24.55 -19.11 -8.72
CA SER A 729 -24.50 -19.25 -10.17
C SER A 729 -25.76 -19.90 -10.74
N ASP A 730 -26.28 -19.33 -11.82
CA ASP A 730 -27.37 -19.91 -12.63
C ASP A 730 -26.86 -20.63 -13.89
N GLY A 731 -25.54 -20.86 -13.98
CA GLY A 731 -24.88 -21.43 -15.16
C GLY A 731 -24.48 -20.39 -16.22
N LYS A 732 -25.06 -19.19 -16.21
CA LYS A 732 -24.67 -18.05 -17.08
C LYS A 732 -23.90 -17.00 -16.33
N VAL A 733 -24.40 -16.61 -15.15
CA VAL A 733 -23.78 -15.64 -14.26
C VAL A 733 -23.20 -16.38 -13.07
N LYS A 734 -22.00 -16.01 -12.63
CA LYS A 734 -21.40 -16.39 -11.33
C LYS A 734 -21.11 -15.11 -10.57
N ARG A 735 -21.62 -15.01 -9.34
CA ARG A 735 -21.28 -13.96 -8.39
C ARG A 735 -20.60 -14.55 -7.17
N GLU A 736 -19.54 -13.91 -6.72
CA GLU A 736 -18.66 -14.42 -5.67
C GLU A 736 -18.40 -13.34 -4.62
N VAL A 737 -18.48 -13.72 -3.35
CA VAL A 737 -18.16 -12.87 -2.22
C VAL A 737 -17.09 -13.55 -1.40
N GLU A 738 -15.98 -12.84 -1.15
CA GLU A 738 -14.93 -13.23 -0.22
C GLU A 738 -15.02 -12.34 1.03
N VAL A 739 -15.39 -12.90 2.16
CA VAL A 739 -15.34 -12.20 3.44
C VAL A 739 -14.06 -12.57 4.17
N LEU A 740 -13.21 -11.58 4.38
CA LEU A 740 -11.94 -11.74 5.09
C LEU A 740 -12.07 -11.13 6.49
N LYS A 741 -12.12 -11.98 7.49
CA LYS A 741 -11.92 -11.57 8.91
C LYS A 741 -10.42 -11.42 9.17
N SER A 742 -9.82 -10.47 8.51
CA SER A 742 -8.42 -10.10 8.62
C SER A 742 -8.30 -8.58 8.50
N ARG A 743 -7.15 -8.04 8.85
CA ARG A 743 -6.84 -6.60 8.77
C ARG A 743 -7.19 -5.88 7.45
N GLN A 744 -7.33 -6.61 6.35
CA GLN A 744 -7.69 -6.04 5.05
C GLN A 744 -9.16 -6.21 4.72
N GLY A 745 -9.90 -6.97 5.52
CA GLY A 745 -11.33 -7.18 5.32
C GLY A 745 -12.14 -6.02 5.88
N VAL A 746 -13.37 -5.92 5.44
CA VAL A 746 -14.38 -5.01 5.99
C VAL A 746 -15.10 -5.75 7.10
N ASP A 747 -15.11 -5.19 8.32
CA ASP A 747 -15.56 -5.92 9.52
C ASP A 747 -17.07 -6.18 9.51
N ASP A 748 -17.87 -5.22 9.00
CA ASP A 748 -19.33 -5.25 9.03
C ASP A 748 -19.94 -5.81 7.73
N LEU A 749 -19.11 -6.47 6.90
CA LEU A 749 -19.59 -7.09 5.67
C LEU A 749 -20.30 -8.43 5.99
N VAL A 750 -21.58 -8.34 6.33
CA VAL A 750 -22.43 -9.48 6.71
C VAL A 750 -23.67 -9.61 5.83
N ASN A 751 -24.06 -8.53 5.15
CA ASN A 751 -25.15 -8.52 4.19
C ASN A 751 -24.59 -8.59 2.76
N HIS A 752 -25.18 -9.43 1.93
CA HIS A 752 -24.63 -9.67 0.58
C HIS A 752 -25.78 -9.72 -0.42
N ASP A 753 -25.74 -8.80 -1.38
CA ASP A 753 -26.70 -8.77 -2.50
C ASP A 753 -26.01 -9.20 -3.80
N LEU A 754 -26.20 -10.44 -4.20
CA LEU A 754 -25.58 -11.03 -5.38
C LEU A 754 -26.46 -10.82 -6.61
N ASN A 755 -26.01 -10.00 -7.55
CA ASN A 755 -26.76 -9.72 -8.78
C ASN A 755 -26.67 -10.88 -9.76
N MET A 756 -27.74 -11.66 -9.88
CA MET A 756 -27.85 -12.78 -10.82
C MET A 756 -28.21 -12.33 -12.24
N GLY A 757 -28.37 -11.03 -12.46
CA GLY A 757 -28.65 -10.50 -13.76
C GLY A 757 -30.14 -10.40 -14.13
N HIS A 758 -30.42 -10.12 -15.41
CA HIS A 758 -31.75 -9.99 -15.92
C HIS A 758 -32.40 -11.36 -16.11
N HIS A 759 -33.58 -11.57 -15.48
CA HIS A 759 -34.32 -12.83 -15.49
C HIS A 759 -35.78 -12.62 -15.83
N LYS A 760 -36.39 -13.69 -16.39
CA LYS A 760 -37.80 -13.82 -16.63
C LYS A 760 -38.17 -15.30 -16.72
N GLY A 761 -39.21 -15.72 -16.03
CA GLY A 761 -39.69 -17.12 -16.05
C GLY A 761 -39.14 -17.95 -14.91
N ASN A 762 -38.35 -19.00 -15.17
CA ASN A 762 -37.83 -19.89 -14.13
C ASN A 762 -36.33 -19.70 -13.96
N ALA A 763 -35.82 -19.84 -12.73
CA ALA A 763 -34.40 -19.83 -12.43
C ALA A 763 -34.01 -21.03 -11.55
N GLU A 764 -32.83 -21.54 -11.82
CA GLU A 764 -32.12 -22.51 -11.00
C GLU A 764 -30.79 -21.91 -10.62
N ILE A 765 -30.58 -21.60 -9.33
CA ILE A 765 -29.39 -20.91 -8.82
C ILE A 765 -28.68 -21.82 -7.86
N LYS A 766 -27.47 -22.23 -8.19
CA LYS A 766 -26.59 -22.99 -7.31
C LYS A 766 -25.81 -22.04 -6.42
N ILE A 767 -25.91 -22.24 -5.09
CA ILE A 767 -25.13 -21.53 -4.07
C ILE A 767 -24.11 -22.48 -3.51
N VAL A 768 -22.85 -22.05 -3.42
CA VAL A 768 -21.73 -22.85 -2.93
C VAL A 768 -21.03 -22.14 -1.80
N PHE A 769 -20.79 -22.87 -0.70
CA PHE A 769 -20.00 -22.47 0.44
C PHE A 769 -18.63 -23.15 0.32
N GLU A 770 -17.60 -22.40 -0.07
CA GLU A 770 -16.29 -22.97 -0.35
C GLU A 770 -15.61 -23.53 0.91
N ARG A 771 -15.92 -22.95 2.06
CA ARG A 771 -15.35 -23.40 3.34
C ARG A 771 -16.34 -24.18 4.19
N LYS A 772 -15.93 -25.36 4.63
CA LYS A 772 -16.68 -26.13 5.63
C LYS A 772 -16.82 -25.35 6.94
N GLY A 773 -17.95 -25.54 7.63
CA GLY A 773 -18.23 -24.93 8.91
C GLY A 773 -19.70 -24.68 9.16
N ASN A 774 -20.00 -24.08 10.31
CA ASN A 774 -21.34 -23.64 10.66
C ASN A 774 -21.50 -22.17 10.34
N TYR A 775 -22.59 -21.83 9.68
CA TYR A 775 -22.97 -20.45 9.35
C TYR A 775 -24.28 -20.13 10.06
N THR A 776 -24.43 -18.87 10.46
CA THR A 776 -25.68 -18.28 10.93
C THR A 776 -26.08 -17.15 10.01
N PHE A 777 -27.39 -16.94 9.83
CA PHE A 777 -27.96 -15.89 9.00
C PHE A 777 -29.37 -15.56 9.53
N ASP A 778 -29.87 -14.35 9.21
CA ASP A 778 -31.23 -13.95 9.53
C ASP A 778 -32.20 -14.28 8.39
N GLY A 779 -31.76 -14.18 7.14
CA GLY A 779 -32.55 -14.51 5.97
C GLY A 779 -31.71 -14.88 4.75
N ILE A 780 -32.28 -15.68 3.86
CA ILE A 780 -31.84 -15.85 2.47
C ILE A 780 -33.02 -15.47 1.63
N HIS A 781 -32.89 -14.48 0.76
CA HIS A 781 -33.96 -13.94 -0.03
C HIS A 781 -33.64 -14.00 -1.51
N LEU A 782 -34.71 -14.10 -2.32
CA LEU A 782 -34.63 -13.99 -3.76
C LEU A 782 -35.45 -12.78 -4.18
N TYR A 783 -34.80 -11.67 -4.44
CA TYR A 783 -35.48 -10.44 -4.78
C TYR A 783 -35.55 -10.19 -6.29
N ALA A 784 -36.70 -9.73 -6.75
CA ALA A 784 -36.91 -9.19 -8.08
C ALA A 784 -36.95 -7.67 -8.02
N MET A 785 -35.97 -6.99 -8.63
CA MET A 785 -35.95 -5.54 -8.78
C MET A 785 -36.48 -5.13 -10.15
N SER A 786 -37.46 -4.22 -10.18
CA SER A 786 -38.10 -3.77 -11.41
C SER A 786 -37.15 -3.00 -12.32
N THR A 787 -37.08 -3.40 -13.58
CA THR A 787 -36.38 -2.67 -14.63
C THR A 787 -37.15 -1.42 -15.08
N SER A 788 -38.49 -1.40 -14.91
CA SER A 788 -39.30 -0.24 -15.30
C SER A 788 -39.11 0.96 -14.37
N LEU A 789 -38.92 0.70 -13.07
CA LEU A 789 -38.60 1.78 -12.11
C LEU A 789 -37.21 2.39 -12.43
N TYR A 790 -36.24 1.54 -12.76
CA TYR A 790 -34.91 1.99 -13.23
C TYR A 790 -35.05 2.86 -14.49
N ASP A 791 -35.79 2.40 -15.52
CA ASP A 791 -36.00 3.14 -16.77
C ASP A 791 -36.59 4.52 -16.53
N LYS A 792 -37.60 4.62 -15.61
CA LYS A 792 -38.18 5.88 -15.24
C LYS A 792 -37.15 6.88 -14.68
N TYR A 793 -36.51 6.52 -13.58
CA TYR A 793 -35.67 7.46 -12.83
C TYR A 793 -34.29 7.67 -13.48
N ALA A 794 -33.74 6.65 -14.16
CA ALA A 794 -32.54 6.83 -14.93
C ALA A 794 -32.77 7.75 -16.15
N GLY A 795 -33.97 7.68 -16.75
CA GLY A 795 -34.37 8.62 -17.81
C GLY A 795 -34.47 10.07 -17.29
N GLU A 796 -35.19 10.27 -16.18
CA GLU A 796 -35.35 11.59 -15.57
C GLU A 796 -34.02 12.21 -15.18
N GLY A 797 -33.09 11.43 -14.59
CA GLY A 797 -31.77 11.94 -14.24
C GLY A 797 -30.87 12.23 -15.45
N ALA A 798 -30.99 11.40 -16.52
CA ALA A 798 -30.24 11.66 -17.76
C ALA A 798 -30.70 12.97 -18.44
N ASP A 799 -31.96 13.34 -18.31
CA ASP A 799 -32.52 14.62 -18.83
C ASP A 799 -31.96 15.81 -18.03
N ARG A 800 -31.75 15.65 -16.72
CA ARG A 800 -31.24 16.67 -15.78
C ARG A 800 -29.73 16.51 -15.51
N ARG A 801 -28.99 15.85 -16.40
CA ARG A 801 -27.58 15.56 -16.20
C ARG A 801 -26.70 16.80 -16.22
N PHE A 802 -25.58 16.74 -15.50
CA PHE A 802 -24.49 17.66 -15.67
C PHE A 802 -23.76 17.37 -16.98
N LYS A 803 -24.04 18.17 -18.01
CA LYS A 803 -23.45 18.03 -19.34
C LYS A 803 -22.06 18.62 -19.34
N VAL A 804 -21.04 17.76 -19.13
CA VAL A 804 -19.63 18.15 -19.15
C VAL A 804 -19.18 18.39 -20.58
N ASN A 805 -18.66 19.60 -20.86
CA ASN A 805 -18.15 20.01 -22.17
C ASN A 805 -16.63 19.85 -22.24
N GLU A 806 -15.92 20.08 -21.13
CA GLU A 806 -14.48 20.05 -21.03
C GLU A 806 -14.08 19.59 -19.62
N TYR A 807 -13.09 18.73 -19.50
CA TYR A 807 -12.53 18.35 -18.21
C TYR A 807 -11.05 17.98 -18.30
N ASP A 808 -10.34 18.25 -17.23
CA ASP A 808 -9.00 17.77 -16.95
C ASP A 808 -8.89 17.45 -15.44
N GLU A 809 -7.70 17.15 -14.96
CA GLU A 809 -7.46 16.85 -13.54
C GLU A 809 -7.54 18.09 -12.62
N ARG A 810 -7.78 19.30 -13.15
CA ARG A 810 -7.84 20.58 -12.40
C ARG A 810 -9.16 21.29 -12.52
N SER A 811 -9.91 21.01 -13.57
CA SER A 811 -11.19 21.67 -13.81
C SER A 811 -12.15 20.80 -14.59
N VAL A 812 -13.44 20.96 -14.30
CA VAL A 812 -14.53 20.41 -15.09
C VAL A 812 -15.47 21.55 -15.43
N LYS A 813 -15.85 21.68 -16.70
CA LYS A 813 -16.77 22.73 -17.17
C LYS A 813 -17.92 22.12 -17.91
N GLY A 814 -19.11 22.58 -17.63
CA GLY A 814 -20.33 22.11 -18.29
C GLY A 814 -21.54 22.92 -17.91
N THR A 815 -22.70 22.37 -18.20
CA THR A 815 -23.99 23.01 -17.91
C THR A 815 -24.95 22.02 -17.28
N VAL A 816 -25.82 22.52 -16.41
CA VAL A 816 -27.01 21.84 -15.92
C VAL A 816 -28.23 22.60 -16.41
N ASP A 817 -29.34 21.87 -16.64
CA ASP A 817 -30.63 22.45 -17.00
C ASP A 817 -31.71 21.72 -16.20
N SER A 818 -32.39 22.43 -15.31
CA SER A 818 -33.42 21.88 -14.43
C SER A 818 -34.57 22.88 -14.32
N GLU A 819 -35.77 22.49 -14.73
CA GLU A 819 -36.92 23.38 -14.73
C GLU A 819 -37.27 23.89 -13.34
N GLU A 820 -37.09 23.05 -12.29
CA GLU A 820 -37.47 23.34 -10.92
C GLU A 820 -36.25 23.73 -10.05
N GLY A 821 -35.03 23.48 -10.54
CA GLY A 821 -33.80 23.50 -9.73
C GLY A 821 -33.65 22.24 -8.91
N GLY A 822 -32.80 22.26 -7.86
CA GLY A 822 -32.61 21.15 -6.94
C GLY A 822 -31.20 20.98 -6.45
N ILE A 823 -30.81 19.76 -6.15
CA ILE A 823 -29.47 19.40 -5.65
C ILE A 823 -28.68 18.76 -6.78
N LEU A 824 -27.65 19.42 -7.26
CA LEU A 824 -26.65 18.83 -8.15
C LEU A 824 -25.85 17.79 -7.38
N PHE A 825 -26.03 16.54 -7.73
CA PHE A 825 -25.20 15.43 -7.30
C PHE A 825 -23.98 15.31 -8.23
N LEU A 826 -22.81 15.16 -7.65
CA LEU A 826 -21.55 14.90 -8.35
C LEU A 826 -20.96 13.59 -7.83
N SER A 827 -20.75 12.61 -8.70
CA SER A 827 -20.15 11.32 -8.32
C SER A 827 -18.64 11.44 -8.03
N ILE A 828 -18.30 12.45 -7.24
CA ILE A 828 -16.95 12.74 -6.73
C ILE A 828 -17.01 12.57 -5.22
N PRO A 829 -16.26 11.63 -4.62
CA PRO A 829 -16.21 11.50 -3.16
C PRO A 829 -15.77 12.80 -2.53
N VAL A 830 -16.26 13.11 -1.32
CA VAL A 830 -15.92 14.33 -0.59
C VAL A 830 -14.42 14.46 -0.42
N HIS A 831 -13.89 15.50 -1.00
CA HIS A 831 -12.47 15.87 -0.92
C HIS A 831 -12.33 17.36 -0.65
N ALA A 832 -11.32 17.72 0.12
CA ALA A 832 -11.04 19.12 0.43
C ALA A 832 -10.53 19.96 -0.76
N GLY A 833 -10.63 19.44 -1.99
CA GLY A 833 -9.98 20.03 -3.15
C GLY A 833 -10.91 20.65 -4.20
N TRP A 834 -12.14 20.19 -4.33
CA TRP A 834 -13.04 20.66 -5.37
C TRP A 834 -13.92 21.82 -4.89
N ASP A 835 -13.80 22.97 -5.57
CA ASP A 835 -14.70 24.13 -5.43
C ASP A 835 -15.71 24.12 -6.57
N VAL A 836 -17.01 24.35 -6.26
CA VAL A 836 -18.10 24.44 -7.23
C VAL A 836 -18.44 25.90 -7.50
N TYR A 837 -18.58 26.25 -8.78
CA TYR A 837 -18.98 27.57 -9.23
C TYR A 837 -20.22 27.44 -10.11
N LEU A 838 -21.26 28.25 -9.85
CA LEU A 838 -22.44 28.42 -10.67
C LEU A 838 -22.42 29.81 -11.28
N ASP A 839 -22.54 29.92 -12.59
CA ASP A 839 -22.54 31.18 -13.34
C ASP A 839 -21.38 32.13 -12.99
N GLY A 840 -20.23 31.52 -12.63
CA GLY A 840 -18.99 32.22 -12.27
C GLY A 840 -18.85 32.56 -10.77
N GLU A 841 -19.88 32.40 -9.96
CA GLU A 841 -19.84 32.61 -8.52
C GLU A 841 -19.59 31.28 -7.77
N LYS A 842 -18.72 31.31 -6.75
CA LYS A 842 -18.47 30.13 -5.92
C LYS A 842 -19.67 29.88 -5.02
N VAL A 843 -20.18 28.65 -5.02
CA VAL A 843 -21.26 28.19 -4.17
C VAL A 843 -20.75 27.30 -3.05
N GLU A 844 -21.53 27.20 -1.98
CA GLU A 844 -21.29 26.24 -0.90
C GLU A 844 -21.59 24.82 -1.37
N THR A 845 -20.74 23.86 -1.00
CA THR A 845 -20.94 22.46 -1.31
C THR A 845 -21.69 21.76 -0.20
N ILE A 846 -22.49 20.78 -0.54
CA ILE A 846 -23.05 19.81 0.39
C ILE A 846 -22.02 18.68 0.45
N ASP A 847 -21.35 18.55 1.57
CA ASP A 847 -20.40 17.47 1.82
C ASP A 847 -21.17 16.23 2.29
N ASP A 848 -20.65 15.04 2.00
CA ASP A 848 -21.24 13.74 2.32
C ASP A 848 -22.67 13.53 1.76
N LEU A 849 -23.04 14.24 0.69
CA LEU A 849 -24.25 13.96 -0.09
C LEU A 849 -24.28 12.47 -0.49
N ASN A 850 -25.39 11.80 -0.29
CA ASN A 850 -25.50 10.36 -0.51
C ASN A 850 -24.39 9.60 0.26
N LEU A 851 -24.08 10.00 1.49
CA LEU A 851 -23.10 9.42 2.44
C LEU A 851 -21.62 9.62 2.10
N THR A 852 -21.25 10.05 0.90
CA THR A 852 -19.84 10.09 0.51
C THR A 852 -19.54 11.06 -0.63
N PHE A 853 -20.52 11.60 -1.31
CA PHE A 853 -20.33 12.39 -2.52
C PHE A 853 -20.45 13.90 -2.28
N THR A 854 -20.10 14.66 -3.28
CA THR A 854 -20.18 16.12 -3.25
C THR A 854 -21.46 16.57 -3.95
N GLY A 855 -22.14 17.56 -3.39
CA GLY A 855 -23.31 18.20 -3.99
C GLY A 855 -23.27 19.73 -3.92
N ALA A 856 -24.24 20.36 -4.59
CA ALA A 856 -24.48 21.80 -4.50
C ALA A 856 -25.93 22.13 -4.86
N TYR A 857 -26.51 23.15 -4.25
CA TYR A 857 -27.84 23.65 -4.65
C TYR A 857 -27.77 24.40 -5.97
N VAL A 858 -28.72 24.15 -6.86
CA VAL A 858 -28.83 24.76 -8.19
C VAL A 858 -30.20 25.38 -8.32
N PRO A 859 -30.33 26.66 -8.69
CA PRO A 859 -31.62 27.28 -9.00
C PRO A 859 -32.32 26.67 -10.21
N ALA A 860 -33.59 27.03 -10.42
CA ALA A 860 -34.32 26.67 -11.61
C ALA A 860 -33.76 27.34 -12.85
N GLY A 861 -33.64 26.58 -13.96
CA GLY A 861 -33.15 27.06 -15.22
C GLY A 861 -31.83 26.39 -15.67
N LYS A 862 -31.22 27.05 -16.66
CA LYS A 862 -29.95 26.59 -17.22
C LYS A 862 -28.80 27.40 -16.62
N HIS A 863 -27.81 26.67 -16.05
CA HIS A 863 -26.66 27.27 -15.37
C HIS A 863 -25.33 26.70 -15.88
N ASP A 864 -24.33 27.57 -15.95
CA ASP A 864 -22.96 27.18 -16.22
C ASP A 864 -22.32 26.67 -14.91
N VAL A 865 -21.83 25.44 -14.92
CA VAL A 865 -21.17 24.79 -13.78
C VAL A 865 -19.67 24.64 -14.05
N VAL A 866 -18.84 25.14 -13.14
CA VAL A 866 -17.38 24.97 -13.22
C VAL A 866 -16.88 24.42 -11.90
N LEU A 867 -16.28 23.24 -11.96
CA LEU A 867 -15.53 22.67 -10.84
C LEU A 867 -14.07 23.05 -10.97
N LYS A 868 -13.42 23.50 -9.89
CA LYS A 868 -11.99 23.82 -9.87
C LYS A 868 -11.33 23.09 -8.73
N TYR A 869 -10.28 22.31 -9.04
CA TYR A 869 -9.50 21.65 -8.01
C TYR A 869 -8.52 22.64 -7.36
N ASN A 870 -8.72 22.90 -6.07
CA ASN A 870 -8.04 23.93 -5.31
C ASN A 870 -7.74 23.44 -3.88
N ASN A 871 -6.84 22.48 -3.74
CA ASN A 871 -6.59 21.80 -2.47
C ASN A 871 -6.05 22.75 -1.40
N ARG A 872 -6.83 22.94 -0.32
CA ARG A 872 -6.49 23.82 0.82
C ARG A 872 -5.28 23.31 1.62
N TYR A 873 -5.08 21.99 1.69
CA TYR A 873 -3.96 21.40 2.44
C TYR A 873 -2.63 21.66 1.75
N VAL A 874 -2.58 21.66 0.42
CA VAL A 874 -1.39 22.03 -0.34
C VAL A 874 -1.01 23.49 -0.07
N LYS A 875 -1.98 24.42 -0.08
CA LYS A 875 -1.75 25.84 0.21
C LYS A 875 -1.24 26.05 1.63
N LEU A 876 -1.90 25.41 2.61
CA LEU A 876 -1.48 25.46 4.02
C LEU A 876 -0.07 24.90 4.19
N GLY A 877 0.21 23.76 3.58
CA GLY A 877 1.52 23.12 3.62
C GLY A 877 2.62 24.01 3.03
N CYS A 878 2.37 24.67 1.90
CA CYS A 878 3.31 25.63 1.30
C CYS A 878 3.58 26.83 2.23
N LEU A 879 2.55 27.36 2.87
CA LEU A 879 2.71 28.48 3.85
C LEU A 879 3.59 28.05 5.03
N ILE A 880 3.33 26.89 5.62
CA ILE A 880 4.13 26.34 6.73
C ILE A 880 5.58 26.13 6.29
N SER A 881 5.81 25.59 5.09
CA SER A 881 7.16 25.36 4.56
C SER A 881 7.91 26.66 4.32
N MET A 882 7.26 27.73 3.87
CA MET A 882 7.88 29.05 3.73
C MET A 882 8.33 29.64 5.09
N ILE A 883 7.50 29.51 6.12
CA ILE A 883 7.85 29.95 7.48
C ILE A 883 9.05 29.14 8.00
N ALA A 884 9.07 27.83 7.75
CA ALA A 884 10.17 26.97 8.15
C ALA A 884 11.48 27.31 7.42
N LEU A 885 11.42 27.69 6.15
CA LEU A 885 12.58 28.11 5.37
C LEU A 885 13.24 29.37 5.97
N LEU A 886 12.43 30.35 6.36
CA LEU A 886 12.89 31.56 7.03
C LEU A 886 13.50 31.23 8.41
N SER A 887 12.86 30.33 9.17
CA SER A 887 13.35 29.85 10.47
C SER A 887 14.71 29.14 10.34
N ALA A 888 14.87 28.28 9.34
CA ALA A 888 16.12 27.60 9.03
C ALA A 888 17.25 28.61 8.72
N ALA A 889 16.95 29.63 7.91
CA ALA A 889 17.91 30.70 7.58
C ALA A 889 18.37 31.46 8.83
N VAL A 890 17.46 31.82 9.73
CA VAL A 890 17.78 32.49 11.01
C VAL A 890 18.69 31.62 11.89
N VAL A 891 18.39 30.32 12.03
CA VAL A 891 19.19 29.36 12.79
C VAL A 891 20.61 29.27 12.22
N LEU A 892 20.76 29.15 10.90
CA LEU A 892 22.06 29.05 10.24
C LEU A 892 22.91 30.33 10.38
N ILE A 893 22.27 31.50 10.32
CA ILE A 893 22.95 32.81 10.52
C ILE A 893 23.47 32.91 11.97
N LYS A 894 22.63 32.54 12.96
CA LYS A 894 23.02 32.55 14.37
C LYS A 894 24.20 31.60 14.65
N GLU A 895 24.16 30.40 14.11
CA GLU A 895 25.25 29.44 14.29
C GLU A 895 26.54 29.88 13.64
N ARG A 896 26.50 30.44 12.43
CA ARG A 896 27.69 31.02 11.79
C ARG A 896 28.29 32.18 12.59
N SER A 897 27.48 33.02 13.22
CA SER A 897 27.93 34.12 14.05
C SER A 897 28.51 33.64 15.38
N SER A 898 27.95 32.59 15.97
CA SER A 898 28.46 31.98 17.19
C SER A 898 29.82 31.30 16.98
N ASN A 899 29.98 30.53 15.89
CA ASN A 899 31.24 29.88 15.55
C ASN A 899 32.35 30.88 15.25
N LYS A 900 32.06 32.01 14.59
CA LYS A 900 33.04 33.09 14.38
C LYS A 900 33.48 33.77 15.66
N ARG A 901 32.61 33.83 16.70
CA ARG A 901 32.96 34.35 18.03
C ARG A 901 33.80 33.38 18.87
N ALA A 902 33.67 32.08 18.60
CA ALA A 902 34.47 31.05 19.30
C ALA A 902 35.86 30.87 18.67
N ASP A 903 36.05 31.24 17.39
CA ASP A 903 37.34 31.19 16.67
C ASP A 903 38.15 32.49 16.85
N ASN A 904 37.57 33.58 17.31
CA ASN A 904 38.22 34.82 17.75
C ASN A 904 38.40 34.83 19.28
#